data_4e5d3f102aac9f210e999bef30f095ca
#
_entry.id   4e5d3f102aac9f210e999bef30f095ca
#
_cell.length_a   1.000
_cell.length_b   1.000
_cell.length_c   1.000
_cell.angle_alpha   90.00
_cell.angle_beta   90.00
_cell.angle_gamma   90.00
#
_symmetry.space_group_name_H-M   'P 1'
#
loop_
_entity.id
_entity.type
_entity.pdbx_description
1 polymer ?
#
loop_
_entity_poly.entity_id
_entity_poly.type
_entity_poly.pdbx_seq_one_letter_code
_entity_poly.pdbx_strand_id
1 'polypeptide(L)'
;MRLLAFFFLTAAVACGQSLAGEIRLEVKDATGAGIEATGSIEGLATGVHRDYRTDARGTRTFTGLPFGTYRLQIGRDGFAAQSVRVDVRSEAPIQQTVTLAVAVIATTVEVSDSVTLVNPQATSAAQYIRPEELRDRESGAPGRSFIDLVNQQPGWLLEANGVLHPRGSEYQVQYVVDGIPLYDNRSPAFSQSLGVDEFDSMNVRTAGFPAEFGRSLGGVVELNTNHDAVPGLHGQMSYQAGSFDQQSGFASLQYSRGRNAVSLSGEGFSTDRYLDAPVEQNYTNHASGGALSARFDRTWSAADSTHGYMSSRHTGFLVPDEQLQQAAGQRQDRTAGETLGQVSHTHLFNARVLMQVRGMVRDTSALLWSNSLSIPILPTQDRGFREGYLGGSVSVTHGSHELKAGADSLFDSIHENFGYLITAYKIGTVRIFDRDVPQSFQFSGQRDGRQQSAFVQDQWHKGPLTLSAGLRFDHYGVVADETAWSPRLGAAYSIPKAGLVLRASYDRIFQSPAMENLLLVSADLSAQLGGGAFLPLRPSRGDYFEAGFAKSILGKLRLDGSWYRRQVDHFADDDLLLNTGVSFPIAFSHAEIRGFEAKLELPHWGPVSGFMSYSNLLGRGRLPVAGGLLLGDDAQSLVAGAGTFPITQDQRNSFRGRVRVQAHRRMWLALESDYNSGLPVDLNVADMAFLRQQYGAAILSKVNFERGRVRPSASFDASAGVSLYQVDRKSVRLQADVFNLFDRLNVIDFTGVLSGTALQAGRNFAVRLNASF
;
A
#
# COMPACT_ATOMS: atom_id res chain seq x y z
N MET A 1 24.73 7.72 -18.19
CA MET A 1 25.34 6.50 -18.76
C MET A 1 26.73 6.14 -18.19
N ARG A 2 27.64 7.06 -17.88
CA ARG A 2 28.96 6.71 -17.30
C ARG A 2 28.92 6.31 -15.81
N LEU A 3 27.93 6.72 -15.04
CA LEU A 3 27.74 6.31 -13.64
C LEU A 3 27.13 4.90 -13.49
N LEU A 4 26.33 4.44 -14.44
CA LEU A 4 25.80 3.06 -14.42
C LEU A 4 26.89 2.00 -14.64
N ALA A 5 27.91 2.31 -15.46
CA ALA A 5 29.00 1.36 -15.73
C ALA A 5 29.95 1.18 -14.53
N PHE A 6 30.08 2.21 -13.66
CA PHE A 6 30.94 2.13 -12.47
C PHE A 6 30.31 1.31 -11.33
N PHE A 7 28.98 1.25 -11.28
CA PHE A 7 28.25 0.49 -10.25
C PHE A 7 28.29 -1.04 -10.47
N PHE A 8 28.44 -1.47 -11.71
CA PHE A 8 28.55 -2.90 -12.03
C PHE A 8 29.90 -3.54 -11.72
N LEU A 9 30.96 -2.75 -11.55
CA LEU A 9 32.33 -3.28 -11.35
C LEU A 9 32.74 -3.41 -9.87
N THR A 10 32.02 -2.78 -8.93
CA THR A 10 32.33 -2.86 -7.49
C THR A 10 31.31 -3.67 -6.67
N ALA A 11 30.31 -4.25 -7.32
CA ALA A 11 29.20 -5.02 -6.69
C ALA A 11 29.60 -6.47 -6.33
N ALA A 12 30.77 -6.67 -5.77
CA ALA A 12 31.21 -7.98 -5.31
C ALA A 12 30.98 -8.13 -3.80
N VAL A 13 29.81 -7.80 -3.26
CA VAL A 13 29.23 -8.33 -2.00
C VAL A 13 27.99 -7.51 -1.64
N ALA A 14 26.77 -8.01 -1.90
CA ALA A 14 25.58 -7.47 -1.23
C ALA A 14 24.30 -8.28 -1.53
N CYS A 15 23.31 -8.31 -0.62
CA CYS A 15 22.36 -9.41 -0.48
C CYS A 15 21.00 -9.01 0.13
N GLY A 16 19.82 -9.56 -0.20
CA GLY A 16 18.58 -9.18 0.43
C GLY A 16 17.26 -9.91 0.20
N GLN A 17 16.21 -9.79 1.06
CA GLN A 17 14.90 -10.44 0.89
C GLN A 17 13.68 -9.78 1.56
N SER A 18 12.44 -10.34 1.27
CA SER A 18 11.14 -9.95 1.80
C SER A 18 10.74 -10.78 3.04
N LEU A 19 9.70 -10.36 3.79
CA LEU A 19 9.09 -11.09 4.92
C LEU A 19 8.27 -12.32 4.48
N ALA A 20 8.80 -13.06 3.51
CA ALA A 20 8.19 -14.27 3.00
C ALA A 20 9.20 -15.40 3.07
N GLY A 21 8.73 -16.57 3.40
CA GLY A 21 9.57 -17.77 3.46
C GLY A 21 9.57 -18.55 2.15
N GLU A 22 10.37 -19.60 2.14
CA GLU A 22 10.57 -20.50 1.02
C GLU A 22 10.44 -21.96 1.46
N ILE A 23 9.74 -22.77 0.67
CA ILE A 23 9.70 -24.23 0.82
C ILE A 23 10.36 -24.85 -0.41
N ARG A 24 11.38 -25.67 -0.19
CA ARG A 24 12.03 -26.51 -1.21
C ARG A 24 11.54 -27.94 -1.05
N LEU A 25 10.61 -28.36 -1.91
CA LEU A 25 10.05 -29.70 -1.93
C LEU A 25 10.92 -30.61 -2.79
N GLU A 26 11.20 -31.80 -2.29
CA GLU A 26 11.82 -32.91 -3.01
C GLU A 26 10.95 -34.18 -2.86
N VAL A 27 10.45 -34.72 -3.97
CA VAL A 27 9.61 -35.93 -3.98
C VAL A 27 10.43 -37.10 -4.52
N LYS A 28 10.50 -38.19 -3.73
CA LYS A 28 11.24 -39.39 -4.04
C LYS A 28 10.33 -40.61 -4.03
N ASP A 29 10.75 -41.66 -4.72
CA ASP A 29 10.19 -42.98 -4.55
C ASP A 29 10.86 -43.76 -3.41
N ALA A 30 10.41 -44.97 -3.14
CA ALA A 30 10.96 -45.84 -2.10
C ALA A 30 12.43 -46.27 -2.34
N THR A 31 12.95 -46.08 -3.58
CA THR A 31 14.34 -46.33 -3.93
C THR A 31 15.24 -45.13 -3.71
N GLY A 32 14.65 -43.97 -3.40
CA GLY A 32 15.34 -42.69 -3.24
C GLY A 32 15.51 -41.92 -4.54
N ALA A 33 14.99 -42.38 -5.67
CA ALA A 33 15.03 -41.66 -6.93
C ALA A 33 13.99 -40.54 -6.92
N GLY A 34 14.38 -39.33 -7.40
CA GLY A 34 13.46 -38.21 -7.57
C GLY A 34 12.40 -38.53 -8.62
N ILE A 35 11.15 -38.24 -8.33
CA ILE A 35 10.01 -38.55 -9.20
C ILE A 35 9.11 -37.33 -9.43
N GLU A 36 8.67 -37.15 -10.68
CA GLU A 36 7.69 -36.12 -11.01
C GLU A 36 6.36 -36.40 -10.31
N ALA A 37 5.82 -35.41 -9.63
CA ALA A 37 4.56 -35.48 -8.89
C ALA A 37 3.74 -34.20 -9.09
N THR A 38 2.43 -34.29 -8.91
CA THR A 38 1.52 -33.17 -8.91
C THR A 38 0.89 -32.97 -7.52
N GLY A 39 0.42 -31.76 -7.24
CA GLY A 39 -0.22 -31.50 -5.96
C GLY A 39 -0.62 -30.05 -5.79
N SER A 40 -0.99 -29.70 -4.56
CA SER A 40 -1.29 -28.32 -4.17
C SER A 40 -0.57 -27.95 -2.87
N ILE A 41 -0.21 -26.69 -2.74
CA ILE A 41 0.18 -26.06 -1.49
C ILE A 41 -0.95 -25.16 -1.03
N GLU A 42 -1.39 -25.31 0.21
CA GLU A 42 -2.49 -24.56 0.79
C GLU A 42 -2.13 -24.01 2.16
N GLY A 43 -2.31 -22.69 2.35
CA GLY A 43 -2.21 -22.01 3.64
C GLY A 43 -3.52 -21.34 3.99
N LEU A 44 -4.38 -21.99 4.77
CA LEU A 44 -5.72 -21.47 5.10
C LEU A 44 -5.69 -20.13 5.82
N ALA A 45 -4.70 -19.93 6.72
CA ALA A 45 -4.56 -18.68 7.47
C ALA A 45 -3.97 -17.53 6.61
N THR A 46 -3.18 -17.88 5.59
CA THR A 46 -2.54 -16.93 4.68
C THR A 46 -3.33 -16.75 3.37
N GLY A 47 -4.30 -17.61 3.11
CA GLY A 47 -5.08 -17.61 1.88
C GLY A 47 -4.32 -18.10 0.64
N VAL A 48 -3.09 -18.58 0.78
CA VAL A 48 -2.32 -19.12 -0.33
C VAL A 48 -2.90 -20.45 -0.79
N HIS A 49 -3.16 -20.55 -2.09
CA HIS A 49 -3.45 -21.80 -2.76
C HIS A 49 -2.76 -21.80 -4.12
N ARG A 50 -1.87 -22.78 -4.36
CA ARG A 50 -1.15 -22.94 -5.64
C ARG A 50 -1.10 -24.41 -6.02
N ASP A 51 -1.59 -24.76 -7.20
CA ASP A 51 -1.34 -26.08 -7.80
C ASP A 51 0.08 -26.12 -8.36
N TYR A 52 0.72 -27.28 -8.27
CA TYR A 52 2.08 -27.44 -8.73
C TYR A 52 2.35 -28.79 -9.38
N ARG A 53 3.43 -28.80 -10.15
CA ARG A 53 4.08 -30.01 -10.66
C ARG A 53 5.56 -29.89 -10.34
N THR A 54 6.16 -30.95 -9.82
CA THR A 54 7.63 -31.03 -9.64
C THR A 54 8.29 -31.25 -11.00
N ASP A 55 9.57 -30.97 -11.08
CA ASP A 55 10.39 -31.32 -12.25
C ASP A 55 10.67 -32.83 -12.33
N ALA A 56 11.37 -33.26 -13.38
CA ALA A 56 11.75 -34.66 -13.58
C ALA A 56 12.66 -35.24 -12.46
N ARG A 57 13.25 -34.36 -11.64
CA ARG A 57 14.05 -34.73 -10.47
C ARG A 57 13.25 -34.78 -9.18
N GLY A 58 11.93 -34.54 -9.28
CA GLY A 58 11.05 -34.46 -8.13
C GLY A 58 11.14 -33.16 -7.34
N THR A 59 11.76 -32.09 -7.89
CA THR A 59 11.97 -30.86 -7.13
C THR A 59 10.99 -29.76 -7.49
N ARG A 60 10.57 -28.98 -6.49
CA ARG A 60 9.79 -27.75 -6.64
C ARG A 60 10.12 -26.77 -5.53
N THR A 61 10.36 -25.51 -5.87
CA THR A 61 10.54 -24.42 -4.91
C THR A 61 9.30 -23.54 -4.89
N PHE A 62 8.81 -23.23 -3.70
CA PHE A 62 7.75 -22.25 -3.45
C PHE A 62 8.35 -21.05 -2.75
N THR A 63 8.34 -19.91 -3.40
CA THR A 63 8.86 -18.64 -2.89
C THR A 63 7.72 -17.69 -2.56
N GLY A 64 8.01 -16.60 -1.82
CA GLY A 64 7.02 -15.59 -1.50
C GLY A 64 5.87 -16.10 -0.61
N LEU A 65 6.15 -17.09 0.26
CA LEU A 65 5.15 -17.65 1.17
C LEU A 65 5.06 -16.80 2.45
N PRO A 66 3.93 -16.13 2.73
CA PRO A 66 3.71 -15.48 4.03
C PRO A 66 3.97 -16.42 5.19
N PHE A 67 4.46 -15.92 6.31
CA PHE A 67 4.68 -16.77 7.49
C PHE A 67 3.37 -17.37 7.99
N GLY A 68 3.36 -18.68 8.17
CA GLY A 68 2.18 -19.44 8.55
C GLY A 68 2.32 -20.95 8.33
N THR A 69 1.25 -21.66 8.57
CA THR A 69 1.20 -23.12 8.39
C THR A 69 0.63 -23.45 7.01
N TYR A 70 1.32 -24.31 6.30
CA TYR A 70 0.98 -24.79 4.95
C TYR A 70 0.71 -26.28 4.95
N ARG A 71 -0.20 -26.71 4.09
CA ARG A 71 -0.45 -28.10 3.73
C ARG A 71 0.05 -28.34 2.33
N LEU A 72 0.97 -29.27 2.16
CA LEU A 72 1.40 -29.79 0.87
C LEU A 72 0.65 -31.10 0.60
N GLN A 73 -0.15 -31.14 -0.44
CA GLN A 73 -0.73 -32.37 -0.98
C GLN A 73 0.12 -32.82 -2.16
N ILE A 74 0.54 -34.10 -2.18
CA ILE A 74 1.44 -34.66 -3.16
C ILE A 74 0.84 -35.94 -3.69
N GLY A 75 0.68 -36.07 -4.99
CA GLY A 75 0.14 -37.25 -5.64
C GLY A 75 0.88 -37.58 -6.95
N ARG A 76 0.91 -38.87 -7.27
CA ARG A 76 1.37 -39.41 -8.53
C ARG A 76 0.58 -40.69 -8.85
N ASP A 77 0.25 -40.90 -10.12
CA ASP A 77 -0.44 -42.12 -10.54
C ASP A 77 0.41 -43.38 -10.19
N GLY A 78 -0.21 -44.36 -9.55
CA GLY A 78 0.44 -45.56 -9.07
C GLY A 78 1.12 -45.47 -7.70
N PHE A 79 1.04 -44.30 -7.04
CA PHE A 79 1.58 -44.06 -5.69
C PHE A 79 0.48 -43.61 -4.74
N ALA A 80 0.69 -43.88 -3.44
CA ALA A 80 -0.20 -43.39 -2.38
C ALA A 80 -0.01 -41.89 -2.22
N ALA A 81 -1.11 -41.11 -2.33
CA ALA A 81 -1.08 -39.67 -2.08
C ALA A 81 -0.69 -39.36 -0.64
N GLN A 82 0.12 -38.31 -0.44
CA GLN A 82 0.54 -37.85 0.87
C GLN A 82 0.13 -36.38 1.12
N SER A 83 -0.11 -36.08 2.39
CA SER A 83 -0.34 -34.73 2.87
C SER A 83 0.66 -34.40 3.97
N VAL A 84 1.42 -33.31 3.80
CA VAL A 84 2.48 -32.91 4.73
C VAL A 84 2.20 -31.49 5.20
N ARG A 85 2.31 -31.26 6.51
CA ARG A 85 2.25 -29.93 7.11
C ARG A 85 3.64 -29.33 7.20
N VAL A 86 3.79 -28.06 6.79
CA VAL A 86 5.02 -27.28 6.86
C VAL A 86 4.72 -25.92 7.50
N ASP A 87 5.44 -25.58 8.55
CA ASP A 87 5.32 -24.29 9.24
C ASP A 87 6.42 -23.35 8.75
N VAL A 88 6.04 -22.36 7.94
CA VAL A 88 6.93 -21.29 7.46
C VAL A 88 6.97 -20.17 8.50
N ARG A 89 8.12 -19.97 9.14
CA ARG A 89 8.27 -19.06 10.28
C ARG A 89 9.33 -18.00 10.07
N SER A 90 10.27 -18.27 9.17
CA SER A 90 11.38 -17.38 8.84
C SER A 90 11.63 -17.37 7.34
N GLU A 91 12.49 -16.48 6.91
CA GLU A 91 12.92 -16.35 5.52
C GLU A 91 13.84 -17.49 5.08
N ALA A 92 14.41 -18.25 6.04
CA ALA A 92 15.29 -19.38 5.74
C ALA A 92 14.51 -20.48 5.00
N PRO A 93 15.02 -20.98 3.86
CA PRO A 93 14.35 -22.02 3.09
C PRO A 93 14.16 -23.31 3.89
N ILE A 94 12.94 -23.82 3.89
CA ILE A 94 12.59 -25.09 4.53
C ILE A 94 12.77 -26.22 3.52
N GLN A 95 13.64 -27.16 3.79
CA GLN A 95 13.82 -28.36 2.98
C GLN A 95 12.78 -29.42 3.39
N GLN A 96 11.90 -29.78 2.47
CA GLN A 96 10.87 -30.79 2.70
C GLN A 96 11.05 -31.95 1.71
N THR A 97 11.53 -33.08 2.20
CA THR A 97 11.62 -34.31 1.41
C THR A 97 10.41 -35.21 1.70
N VAL A 98 9.76 -35.69 0.65
CA VAL A 98 8.60 -36.60 0.75
C VAL A 98 8.88 -37.85 -0.07
N THR A 99 8.75 -39.02 0.54
CA THR A 99 8.91 -40.32 -0.13
C THR A 99 7.54 -40.93 -0.37
N LEU A 100 7.14 -41.11 -1.63
CA LEU A 100 5.87 -41.75 -1.98
C LEU A 100 6.04 -43.27 -2.04
N ALA A 101 5.14 -43.99 -1.37
CA ALA A 101 5.06 -45.44 -1.45
C ALA A 101 4.17 -45.84 -2.65
N VAL A 102 4.47 -46.97 -3.27
CA VAL A 102 3.61 -47.56 -4.33
C VAL A 102 2.25 -47.89 -3.73
N ALA A 103 1.17 -47.53 -4.41
CA ALA A 103 -0.19 -47.78 -3.96
C ALA A 103 -0.50 -49.29 -4.01
N VAL A 104 -0.62 -49.89 -2.85
CA VAL A 104 -1.19 -51.26 -2.69
C VAL A 104 -2.64 -51.10 -2.37
N ILE A 105 -3.53 -51.09 -3.39
CA ILE A 105 -5.00 -50.99 -3.31
C ILE A 105 -5.45 -49.83 -2.39
N ALA A 106 -6.03 -48.81 -2.98
CA ALA A 106 -6.74 -47.63 -2.43
C ALA A 106 -6.89 -47.56 -0.89
N THR A 107 -5.87 -47.10 -0.21
CA THR A 107 -6.02 -46.60 1.16
C THR A 107 -5.76 -45.09 1.13
N THR A 108 -6.83 -44.32 1.17
CA THR A 108 -6.73 -42.87 1.39
C THR A 108 -6.28 -42.67 2.81
N VAL A 109 -5.05 -42.31 3.06
CA VAL A 109 -4.60 -41.89 4.37
C VAL A 109 -5.10 -40.47 4.59
N GLU A 110 -6.25 -40.32 5.20
CA GLU A 110 -6.70 -39.04 5.77
C GLU A 110 -5.78 -38.71 6.96
N VAL A 111 -4.75 -37.94 6.73
CA VAL A 111 -4.08 -37.25 7.81
C VAL A 111 -4.94 -36.05 8.18
N SER A 112 -5.78 -36.21 9.20
CA SER A 112 -6.60 -35.14 9.77
C SER A 112 -5.77 -34.20 10.64
N ASP A 113 -4.79 -33.53 10.04
CA ASP A 113 -4.09 -32.42 10.71
C ASP A 113 -4.79 -31.12 10.29
N SER A 114 -5.56 -30.55 11.20
CA SER A 114 -6.41 -29.38 10.95
C SER A 114 -5.54 -28.15 10.71
N VAL A 115 -5.37 -27.77 9.46
CA VAL A 115 -4.86 -26.44 9.11
C VAL A 115 -5.88 -25.42 9.56
N THR A 116 -5.50 -24.50 10.44
CA THR A 116 -6.42 -23.52 11.03
C THR A 116 -6.51 -22.26 10.16
N LEU A 117 -7.70 -21.63 10.15
CA LEU A 117 -7.92 -20.32 9.51
C LEU A 117 -7.21 -19.16 10.21
N VAL A 118 -6.66 -19.39 11.39
CA VAL A 118 -5.95 -18.38 12.19
C VAL A 118 -4.47 -18.73 12.32
N ASN A 119 -3.59 -17.73 12.17
CA ASN A 119 -2.17 -17.93 12.41
C ASN A 119 -1.89 -17.90 13.92
N PRO A 120 -1.49 -19.02 14.56
CA PRO A 120 -1.30 -19.09 16.00
C PRO A 120 -0.11 -18.27 16.51
N GLN A 121 0.77 -17.81 15.63
CA GLN A 121 2.00 -17.10 15.98
C GLN A 121 1.95 -15.60 15.64
N ALA A 122 0.86 -15.13 15.02
CA ALA A 122 0.73 -13.72 14.66
C ALA A 122 0.53 -12.84 15.90
N THR A 123 1.50 -12.00 16.22
CA THR A 123 1.46 -11.06 17.35
C THR A 123 0.70 -9.76 17.04
N SER A 124 0.33 -9.53 15.78
CA SER A 124 -0.48 -8.39 15.31
C SER A 124 -1.42 -8.79 14.19
N ALA A 125 -2.34 -7.88 13.83
CA ALA A 125 -3.17 -8.04 12.65
C ALA A 125 -2.35 -7.83 11.37
N ALA A 126 -2.41 -8.79 10.46
CA ALA A 126 -1.89 -8.67 9.10
C ALA A 126 -2.97 -9.16 8.13
N GLN A 127 -3.17 -8.42 7.04
CA GLN A 127 -4.13 -8.75 6.00
C GLN A 127 -3.39 -9.19 4.75
N TYR A 128 -3.60 -10.43 4.36
CA TYR A 128 -3.02 -10.97 3.14
C TYR A 128 -4.06 -10.89 2.01
N ILE A 129 -3.69 -10.24 0.91
CA ILE A 129 -4.51 -10.12 -0.29
C ILE A 129 -3.97 -11.13 -1.30
N ARG A 130 -4.83 -12.04 -1.72
CA ARG A 130 -4.50 -13.20 -2.54
C ARG A 130 -4.35 -12.85 -4.02
N PRO A 131 -3.62 -13.67 -4.79
CA PRO A 131 -3.48 -13.46 -6.25
C PRO A 131 -4.83 -13.42 -6.98
N GLU A 132 -5.82 -14.21 -6.56
CA GLU A 132 -7.16 -14.18 -7.16
C GLU A 132 -7.86 -12.86 -6.88
N GLU A 133 -7.71 -12.31 -5.68
CA GLU A 133 -8.29 -11.01 -5.32
C GLU A 133 -7.65 -9.88 -6.12
N LEU A 134 -6.33 -9.93 -6.34
CA LEU A 134 -5.63 -8.97 -7.19
C LEU A 134 -6.16 -8.99 -8.63
N ARG A 135 -6.49 -10.17 -9.16
CA ARG A 135 -6.94 -10.33 -10.55
C ARG A 135 -8.44 -10.10 -10.78
N ASP A 136 -9.27 -10.41 -9.79
CA ASP A 136 -10.73 -10.33 -9.91
C ASP A 136 -11.30 -8.97 -9.44
N ARG A 137 -10.43 -8.05 -8.98
CA ARG A 137 -10.84 -6.76 -8.41
C ARG A 137 -10.14 -5.63 -9.14
N GLU A 138 -10.88 -4.97 -9.98
CA GLU A 138 -10.42 -3.76 -10.66
C GLU A 138 -11.03 -2.52 -10.02
N SER A 139 -10.34 -1.40 -10.19
CA SER A 139 -10.84 -0.09 -9.84
C SER A 139 -11.68 0.50 -10.97
N GLY A 140 -12.64 1.33 -10.60
CA GLY A 140 -13.35 2.20 -11.53
C GLY A 140 -12.49 3.31 -12.12
N ALA A 141 -11.25 3.47 -11.65
CA ALA A 141 -10.28 4.43 -12.15
C ALA A 141 -8.94 3.76 -12.47
N PRO A 142 -8.34 3.98 -13.66
CA PRO A 142 -7.05 3.43 -14.02
C PRO A 142 -5.96 3.81 -13.00
N GLY A 143 -5.05 2.86 -12.73
CA GLY A 143 -3.97 3.07 -11.78
C GLY A 143 -4.36 3.07 -10.31
N ARG A 144 -5.64 2.92 -9.96
CA ARG A 144 -6.13 2.90 -8.57
C ARG A 144 -6.38 1.51 -7.99
N SER A 145 -6.37 0.46 -8.79
CA SER A 145 -6.73 -0.91 -8.35
C SER A 145 -5.95 -1.36 -7.13
N PHE A 146 -4.65 -1.04 -7.07
CA PHE A 146 -3.80 -1.30 -5.91
C PHE A 146 -4.28 -0.56 -4.64
N ILE A 147 -4.52 0.75 -4.77
CA ILE A 147 -4.95 1.63 -3.67
C ILE A 147 -6.32 1.19 -3.14
N ASP A 148 -7.25 0.88 -4.02
CA ASP A 148 -8.59 0.45 -3.67
C ASP A 148 -8.60 -0.90 -2.93
N LEU A 149 -7.72 -1.83 -3.31
CA LEU A 149 -7.55 -3.11 -2.60
C LEU A 149 -7.06 -2.92 -1.16
N VAL A 150 -6.10 -2.02 -0.95
CA VAL A 150 -5.62 -1.68 0.39
C VAL A 150 -6.70 -0.94 1.18
N ASN A 151 -7.40 0.01 0.56
CA ASN A 151 -8.48 0.77 1.19
C ASN A 151 -9.64 -0.11 1.69
N GLN A 152 -9.86 -1.29 1.12
CA GLN A 152 -10.89 -2.22 1.59
C GLN A 152 -10.51 -2.96 2.88
N GLN A 153 -9.26 -2.88 3.31
CA GLN A 153 -8.84 -3.47 4.57
C GLN A 153 -9.28 -2.60 5.75
N PRO A 154 -9.52 -3.19 6.96
CA PRO A 154 -9.89 -2.40 8.13
C PRO A 154 -8.82 -1.35 8.47
N GLY A 155 -9.26 -0.17 8.91
CA GLY A 155 -8.38 0.91 9.36
C GLY A 155 -7.74 1.74 8.25
N TRP A 156 -8.12 1.54 6.99
CA TRP A 156 -7.65 2.33 5.86
C TRP A 156 -8.71 3.30 5.37
N LEU A 157 -8.28 4.49 5.02
CA LEU A 157 -9.09 5.56 4.43
C LEU A 157 -8.38 6.05 3.17
N LEU A 158 -9.14 6.27 2.10
CA LEU A 158 -8.68 6.94 0.89
C LEU A 158 -9.33 8.33 0.86
N GLU A 159 -8.51 9.36 0.82
CA GLU A 159 -8.96 10.74 0.68
C GLU A 159 -9.01 11.23 -0.77
N ALA A 160 -9.51 12.44 -0.93
CA ALA A 160 -9.65 13.16 -2.18
C ALA A 160 -8.39 13.24 -3.03
N ASN A 161 -7.25 13.32 -2.37
CA ASN A 161 -5.93 13.40 -3.01
C ASN A 161 -5.42 12.06 -3.57
N GLY A 162 -6.17 10.96 -3.37
CA GLY A 162 -5.76 9.62 -3.79
C GLY A 162 -4.70 8.97 -2.88
N VAL A 163 -4.44 9.54 -1.70
CA VAL A 163 -3.50 9.01 -0.71
C VAL A 163 -4.22 8.12 0.30
N LEU A 164 -3.56 7.04 0.70
CA LEU A 164 -4.03 6.10 1.72
C LEU A 164 -3.61 6.54 3.11
N HIS A 165 -4.57 6.59 4.04
CA HIS A 165 -4.39 7.00 5.43
C HIS A 165 -4.68 5.83 6.38
N PRO A 166 -3.65 5.11 6.86
CA PRO A 166 -3.84 4.03 7.79
C PRO A 166 -4.09 4.53 9.22
N ARG A 167 -5.26 4.19 9.78
CA ARG A 167 -5.65 4.56 11.15
C ARG A 167 -5.47 6.05 11.45
N GLY A 168 -5.87 6.90 10.50
CA GLY A 168 -5.81 8.35 10.62
C GLY A 168 -4.41 8.96 10.54
N SER A 169 -3.42 8.24 10.05
CA SER A 169 -2.09 8.79 9.79
C SER A 169 -2.02 9.37 8.38
N GLU A 170 -1.29 10.48 8.21
CA GLU A 170 -1.04 11.11 6.93
C GLU A 170 0.23 10.57 6.28
N TYR A 171 0.31 10.45 4.92
CA TYR A 171 1.45 10.02 4.06
C TYR A 171 2.32 8.87 4.57
N GLN A 172 1.87 8.02 5.43
CA GLN A 172 2.76 7.29 6.31
C GLN A 172 2.78 5.82 5.98
N VAL A 173 2.50 5.49 4.72
CA VAL A 173 2.56 4.13 4.22
C VAL A 173 3.97 3.81 3.75
N GLN A 174 4.58 2.79 4.33
CA GLN A 174 5.80 2.22 3.81
C GLN A 174 5.47 1.12 2.80
N TYR A 175 5.74 1.38 1.54
CA TYR A 175 5.71 0.35 0.51
C TYR A 175 7.02 -0.43 0.55
N VAL A 176 6.93 -1.75 0.48
CA VAL A 176 8.09 -2.63 0.45
C VAL A 176 7.95 -3.54 -0.77
N VAL A 177 8.77 -3.31 -1.78
CA VAL A 177 8.75 -4.11 -3.02
C VAL A 177 9.90 -5.09 -2.99
N ASP A 178 9.59 -6.38 -3.02
CA ASP A 178 10.57 -7.47 -2.92
C ASP A 178 11.56 -7.28 -1.74
N GLY A 179 11.03 -6.80 -0.62
CA GLY A 179 11.79 -6.58 0.61
C GLY A 179 12.59 -5.28 0.68
N ILE A 180 12.55 -4.42 -0.34
CA ILE A 180 13.22 -3.11 -0.35
C ILE A 180 12.18 -2.03 -0.04
N PRO A 181 12.39 -1.22 1.03
CA PRO A 181 11.47 -0.17 1.38
C PRO A 181 11.57 0.99 0.39
N LEU A 182 10.41 1.43 -0.12
CA LEU A 182 10.24 2.67 -0.85
C LEU A 182 9.69 3.72 0.09
N TYR A 183 10.36 4.85 0.21
CA TYR A 183 9.90 5.95 1.05
C TYR A 183 9.04 6.90 0.21
N ASP A 184 7.72 6.79 0.42
CA ASP A 184 6.70 7.54 -0.31
C ASP A 184 5.91 8.46 0.61
N ASN A 185 6.60 9.32 1.35
CA ASN A 185 5.98 10.39 2.09
C ASN A 185 5.61 11.52 1.13
N ARG A 186 4.49 11.39 0.41
CA ARG A 186 4.18 12.28 -0.71
C ARG A 186 2.70 12.42 -0.99
N SER A 187 2.38 13.59 -1.51
CA SER A 187 1.10 13.87 -2.14
C SER A 187 0.96 13.13 -3.49
N PRO A 188 -0.21 13.16 -4.11
CA PRO A 188 -0.47 12.59 -5.43
C PRO A 188 0.52 12.99 -6.52
N ALA A 189 1.22 14.10 -6.35
CA ALA A 189 2.19 14.57 -7.31
C ALA A 189 3.36 13.61 -7.56
N PHE A 190 3.78 12.89 -6.54
CA PHE A 190 4.81 11.85 -6.66
C PHE A 190 4.22 10.43 -6.64
N SER A 191 2.93 10.30 -6.34
CA SER A 191 2.27 9.01 -6.28
C SER A 191 2.12 8.45 -7.70
N GLN A 192 2.95 7.47 -8.02
CA GLN A 192 2.80 6.70 -9.24
C GLN A 192 1.78 5.60 -9.03
N SER A 193 0.93 5.39 -10.02
CA SER A 193 0.06 4.23 -10.01
C SER A 193 0.89 2.95 -10.10
N LEU A 194 0.76 2.08 -9.11
CA LEU A 194 1.30 0.73 -9.17
C LEU A 194 0.27 -0.18 -9.80
N GLY A 195 0.62 -0.83 -10.91
CA GLY A 195 -0.26 -1.82 -11.55
C GLY A 195 -0.36 -3.08 -10.69
N VAL A 196 -1.57 -3.53 -10.39
CA VAL A 196 -1.78 -4.78 -9.62
C VAL A 196 -1.30 -6.02 -10.38
N ASP A 197 -1.28 -5.97 -11.69
CA ASP A 197 -0.89 -7.09 -12.56
C ASP A 197 0.62 -7.44 -12.47
N GLU A 198 1.45 -6.53 -11.91
CA GLU A 198 2.87 -6.79 -11.66
C GLU A 198 3.12 -7.63 -10.40
N PHE A 199 2.15 -7.69 -9.49
CA PHE A 199 2.34 -8.32 -8.18
C PHE A 199 1.61 -9.66 -8.06
N ASP A 200 2.24 -10.60 -7.38
CA ASP A 200 1.69 -11.93 -7.09
C ASP A 200 0.99 -11.98 -5.73
N SER A 201 1.42 -11.12 -4.79
CA SER A 201 0.80 -11.05 -3.47
C SER A 201 1.06 -9.72 -2.78
N MET A 202 0.19 -9.41 -1.84
CA MET A 202 0.26 -8.22 -1.02
C MET A 202 -0.05 -8.56 0.43
N ASN A 203 0.74 -7.99 1.35
CA ASN A 203 0.53 -8.11 2.79
C ASN A 203 0.44 -6.71 3.41
N VAL A 204 -0.64 -6.44 4.15
CA VAL A 204 -0.96 -5.12 4.67
C VAL A 204 -0.99 -5.15 6.20
N ARG A 205 -0.25 -4.23 6.84
CA ARG A 205 -0.14 -4.12 8.31
C ARG A 205 -0.37 -2.69 8.77
N THR A 206 -1.03 -2.54 9.91
CA THR A 206 -1.27 -1.23 10.55
C THR A 206 -0.72 -1.15 11.99
N ALA A 207 -0.16 -2.24 12.53
CA ALA A 207 0.50 -2.32 13.83
C ALA A 207 1.39 -3.57 13.92
N GLY A 208 2.15 -3.71 15.02
CA GLY A 208 3.03 -4.85 15.28
C GLY A 208 4.12 -4.96 14.22
N PHE A 209 4.74 -3.84 13.88
CA PHE A 209 5.73 -3.77 12.83
C PHE A 209 7.04 -4.46 13.25
N PRO A 210 7.59 -5.38 12.45
CA PRO A 210 8.97 -5.84 12.65
C PRO A 210 9.96 -4.67 12.75
N ALA A 211 11.01 -4.82 13.55
CA ALA A 211 11.98 -3.73 13.79
C ALA A 211 12.79 -3.33 12.55
N GLU A 212 12.81 -4.17 11.52
CA GLU A 212 13.41 -3.84 10.22
C GLU A 212 12.70 -2.71 9.48
N PHE A 213 11.39 -2.52 9.70
CA PHE A 213 10.65 -1.41 9.12
C PHE A 213 10.74 -0.17 9.99
N GLY A 214 10.83 0.99 9.40
CA GLY A 214 10.92 2.26 10.11
C GLY A 214 10.80 3.46 9.20
N ARG A 215 11.00 4.65 9.74
CA ARG A 215 10.86 5.95 9.06
C ARG A 215 9.44 6.24 8.54
N SER A 216 8.46 5.40 8.91
CA SER A 216 7.06 5.53 8.52
C SER A 216 6.18 5.04 9.66
N LEU A 217 5.11 5.78 9.98
CA LEU A 217 4.27 5.54 11.16
C LEU A 217 2.97 4.81 10.86
N GLY A 218 2.43 4.97 9.66
CA GLY A 218 1.04 4.64 9.39
C GLY A 218 0.80 3.16 9.22
N GLY A 219 1.46 2.57 8.24
CA GLY A 219 1.29 1.17 7.84
C GLY A 219 2.39 0.68 6.93
N VAL A 220 2.47 -0.63 6.77
CA VAL A 220 3.38 -1.29 5.84
C VAL A 220 2.57 -2.07 4.82
N VAL A 221 2.86 -1.87 3.55
CA VAL A 221 2.31 -2.61 2.43
C VAL A 221 3.46 -3.32 1.71
N GLU A 222 3.56 -4.62 1.93
CA GLU A 222 4.56 -5.47 1.30
C GLU A 222 4.01 -6.03 -0.01
N LEU A 223 4.75 -5.85 -1.07
CA LEU A 223 4.43 -6.26 -2.43
C LEU A 223 5.47 -7.23 -2.92
N ASN A 224 5.04 -8.39 -3.37
CA ASN A 224 5.92 -9.35 -4.02
C ASN A 224 5.60 -9.36 -5.51
N THR A 225 6.61 -9.07 -6.34
CA THR A 225 6.47 -9.16 -7.79
C THR A 225 6.31 -10.62 -8.21
N ASN A 226 5.77 -10.85 -9.40
CA ASN A 226 5.51 -12.20 -9.88
C ASN A 226 6.83 -12.97 -10.10
N HIS A 227 7.00 -14.07 -9.37
CA HIS A 227 8.21 -14.91 -9.36
C HIS A 227 7.97 -16.31 -9.93
N ASP A 228 6.94 -16.54 -10.71
CA ASP A 228 6.64 -17.90 -11.18
C ASP A 228 7.75 -18.42 -12.10
N ALA A 229 8.74 -19.08 -11.50
CA ALA A 229 9.88 -19.67 -12.19
C ALA A 229 9.51 -20.96 -12.94
N VAL A 230 8.40 -20.94 -13.67
CA VAL A 230 8.01 -22.09 -14.51
C VAL A 230 8.89 -22.14 -15.74
N PRO A 231 9.49 -23.31 -16.05
CA PRO A 231 10.31 -23.46 -17.24
C PRO A 231 9.54 -23.16 -18.52
N GLY A 232 10.17 -22.46 -19.45
CA GLY A 232 9.61 -22.10 -20.74
C GLY A 232 9.20 -20.64 -20.85
N LEU A 233 8.46 -20.32 -21.89
CA LEU A 233 7.92 -19.00 -22.18
C LEU A 233 6.46 -18.95 -21.73
N HIS A 234 6.14 -17.98 -20.89
CA HIS A 234 4.80 -17.69 -20.39
C HIS A 234 4.50 -16.21 -20.54
N GLY A 235 3.23 -15.88 -20.65
CA GLY A 235 2.82 -14.49 -20.75
C GLY A 235 1.40 -14.28 -20.29
N GLN A 236 1.11 -13.03 -19.97
CA GLN A 236 -0.26 -12.58 -19.73
C GLN A 236 -0.47 -11.23 -20.37
N MET A 237 -1.71 -10.95 -20.73
CA MET A 237 -2.17 -9.66 -21.21
C MET A 237 -3.55 -9.36 -20.68
N SER A 238 -3.79 -8.09 -20.38
CA SER A 238 -5.12 -7.59 -20.05
C SER A 238 -5.40 -6.30 -20.82
N TYR A 239 -6.66 -6.10 -21.16
CA TYR A 239 -7.15 -4.86 -21.71
C TYR A 239 -8.51 -4.54 -21.08
N GLN A 240 -8.67 -3.29 -20.63
CA GLN A 240 -9.89 -2.78 -20.04
C GLN A 240 -10.34 -1.53 -20.77
N ALA A 241 -11.64 -1.40 -20.99
CA ALA A 241 -12.28 -0.17 -21.47
C ALA A 241 -13.53 0.11 -20.64
N GLY A 242 -13.88 1.40 -20.46
CA GLY A 242 -14.99 1.77 -19.60
C GLY A 242 -15.50 3.19 -19.82
N SER A 243 -16.31 3.64 -18.88
CA SER A 243 -16.82 5.02 -18.83
C SER A 243 -15.68 6.03 -18.70
N PHE A 244 -15.93 7.28 -19.03
CA PHE A 244 -14.95 8.37 -19.01
C PHE A 244 -13.77 8.16 -19.96
N ASP A 245 -14.04 7.59 -21.13
CA ASP A 245 -13.02 7.20 -22.13
C ASP A 245 -11.84 6.42 -21.53
N GLN A 246 -12.16 5.65 -20.48
CA GLN A 246 -11.17 4.84 -19.80
C GLN A 246 -10.68 3.72 -20.70
N GLN A 247 -9.37 3.65 -20.85
CA GLN A 247 -8.68 2.54 -21.49
C GLN A 247 -7.44 2.21 -20.68
N SER A 248 -7.19 0.95 -20.44
CA SER A 248 -5.93 0.48 -19.83
C SER A 248 -5.52 -0.87 -20.40
N GLY A 249 -4.23 -1.10 -20.46
CA GLY A 249 -3.66 -2.34 -20.97
C GLY A 249 -2.40 -2.72 -20.21
N PHE A 250 -2.22 -4.01 -19.99
CA PHE A 250 -1.03 -4.60 -19.41
C PHE A 250 -0.60 -5.81 -20.25
N ALA A 251 0.70 -5.98 -20.41
CA ALA A 251 1.27 -7.18 -21.01
C ALA A 251 2.56 -7.58 -20.30
N SER A 252 2.77 -8.87 -20.07
CA SER A 252 4.01 -9.40 -19.54
C SER A 252 4.46 -10.66 -20.26
N LEU A 253 5.77 -10.83 -20.36
CA LEU A 253 6.44 -12.00 -20.90
C LEU A 253 7.49 -12.47 -19.91
N GLN A 254 7.47 -13.75 -19.57
CA GLN A 254 8.43 -14.39 -18.70
C GLN A 254 9.07 -15.59 -19.42
N TYR A 255 10.38 -15.67 -19.31
CA TYR A 255 11.14 -16.82 -19.78
C TYR A 255 12.02 -17.37 -18.68
N SER A 256 11.87 -18.66 -18.39
CA SER A 256 12.68 -19.35 -17.39
C SER A 256 13.37 -20.57 -17.99
N ARG A 257 14.68 -20.68 -17.78
CA ARG A 257 15.48 -21.83 -18.18
C ARG A 257 16.58 -22.15 -17.19
N GLY A 258 16.52 -23.35 -16.62
CA GLY A 258 17.51 -23.81 -15.67
C GLY A 258 17.52 -22.96 -14.39
N ARG A 259 18.58 -22.18 -14.18
CA ARG A 259 18.78 -21.34 -13.00
C ARG A 259 18.49 -19.85 -13.22
N ASN A 260 17.97 -19.50 -14.39
CA ASN A 260 17.71 -18.10 -14.75
C ASN A 260 16.23 -17.93 -15.10
N ALA A 261 15.67 -16.82 -14.68
CA ALA A 261 14.38 -16.32 -15.17
C ALA A 261 14.50 -14.84 -15.50
N VAL A 262 13.81 -14.41 -16.55
CA VAL A 262 13.70 -13.01 -16.96
C VAL A 262 12.24 -12.74 -17.22
N SER A 263 11.73 -11.61 -16.72
CA SER A 263 10.42 -11.11 -17.11
C SER A 263 10.49 -9.67 -17.58
N LEU A 264 9.63 -9.33 -18.52
CA LEU A 264 9.41 -7.97 -19.02
C LEU A 264 7.92 -7.70 -18.91
N SER A 265 7.54 -6.52 -18.44
CA SER A 265 6.15 -6.09 -18.45
C SER A 265 6.03 -4.64 -18.86
N GLY A 266 4.85 -4.31 -19.38
CA GLY A 266 4.48 -2.95 -19.73
C GLY A 266 3.01 -2.72 -19.50
N GLU A 267 2.67 -1.52 -19.03
CA GLU A 267 1.30 -1.06 -18.84
C GLU A 267 1.11 0.35 -19.40
N GLY A 268 -0.14 0.68 -19.71
CA GLY A 268 -0.50 2.02 -20.13
C GLY A 268 -1.99 2.27 -19.91
N PHE A 269 -2.35 3.52 -19.67
CA PHE A 269 -3.74 3.92 -19.49
C PHE A 269 -4.03 5.33 -20.00
N SER A 270 -5.30 5.59 -20.24
CA SER A 270 -5.89 6.92 -20.48
C SER A 270 -7.28 6.96 -19.86
N THR A 271 -7.71 8.12 -19.36
CA THR A 271 -9.05 8.35 -18.81
C THR A 271 -9.36 9.84 -18.74
N ASP A 272 -10.64 10.21 -18.85
CA ASP A 272 -11.13 11.56 -18.61
C ASP A 272 -11.58 11.80 -17.15
N ARG A 273 -11.36 10.80 -16.27
CA ARG A 273 -11.60 10.93 -14.84
C ARG A 273 -10.53 10.18 -14.03
N TYR A 274 -9.43 10.87 -13.78
CA TYR A 274 -8.29 10.31 -13.03
C TYR A 274 -8.41 10.54 -11.52
N LEU A 275 -8.73 11.78 -11.11
CA LEU A 275 -8.90 12.15 -9.71
C LEU A 275 -10.39 12.30 -9.36
N ASP A 276 -10.69 12.33 -8.07
CA ASP A 276 -12.01 12.63 -7.58
C ASP A 276 -12.26 14.14 -7.69
N ALA A 277 -13.11 14.52 -8.61
CA ALA A 277 -13.36 15.91 -8.94
C ALA A 277 -14.15 16.64 -7.85
N PRO A 278 -13.96 17.96 -7.65
CA PRO A 278 -14.69 18.74 -6.66
C PRO A 278 -16.13 19.03 -7.06
N VAL A 279 -16.49 18.83 -8.33
CA VAL A 279 -17.82 19.08 -8.89
C VAL A 279 -18.27 17.93 -9.78
N GLU A 280 -19.58 17.77 -9.97
CA GLU A 280 -20.14 16.65 -10.77
C GLU A 280 -19.75 16.73 -12.24
N GLN A 281 -19.81 17.90 -12.84
CA GLN A 281 -19.35 18.15 -14.21
C GLN A 281 -17.95 18.73 -14.16
N ASN A 282 -16.98 17.95 -14.54
CA ASN A 282 -15.59 18.35 -14.54
C ASN A 282 -14.92 17.98 -15.87
N TYR A 283 -14.32 18.96 -16.56
CA TYR A 283 -13.68 18.81 -17.86
C TYR A 283 -12.16 18.85 -17.77
N THR A 284 -11.60 19.11 -16.58
CA THR A 284 -10.16 19.20 -16.30
C THR A 284 -9.72 18.01 -15.45
N ASN A 285 -9.90 16.78 -15.95
CA ASN A 285 -9.57 15.57 -15.20
C ASN A 285 -9.00 14.45 -16.07
N HIS A 286 -8.54 14.81 -17.27
CA HIS A 286 -7.86 13.87 -18.16
C HIS A 286 -6.52 13.44 -17.60
N ALA A 287 -6.18 12.16 -17.78
CA ALA A 287 -4.86 11.62 -17.49
C ALA A 287 -4.47 10.56 -18.48
N SER A 288 -3.17 10.43 -18.69
CA SER A 288 -2.56 9.29 -19.36
C SER A 288 -1.23 8.94 -18.70
N GLY A 289 -0.87 7.68 -18.77
CA GLY A 289 0.38 7.21 -18.18
C GLY A 289 0.77 5.82 -18.67
N GLY A 290 1.97 5.42 -18.28
CA GLY A 290 2.47 4.09 -18.58
C GLY A 290 3.70 3.73 -17.76
N ALA A 291 4.00 2.45 -17.72
CA ALA A 291 5.18 1.90 -17.08
C ALA A 291 5.79 0.77 -17.91
N LEU A 292 7.10 0.64 -17.78
CA LEU A 292 7.86 -0.51 -18.27
C LEU A 292 8.65 -1.07 -17.09
N SER A 293 8.67 -2.39 -16.94
CA SER A 293 9.51 -3.04 -15.94
C SER A 293 10.21 -4.27 -16.50
N ALA A 294 11.34 -4.58 -15.90
CA ALA A 294 12.15 -5.74 -16.20
C ALA A 294 12.65 -6.38 -14.91
N ARG A 295 12.59 -7.70 -14.86
CA ARG A 295 13.09 -8.50 -13.74
C ARG A 295 14.06 -9.57 -14.24
N PHE A 296 15.06 -9.84 -13.41
CA PHE A 296 16.02 -10.90 -13.63
C PHE A 296 16.25 -11.67 -12.32
N ASP A 297 16.08 -12.98 -12.36
CA ASP A 297 16.31 -13.89 -11.24
C ASP A 297 17.37 -14.92 -11.62
N ARG A 298 18.33 -15.14 -10.76
CA ARG A 298 19.37 -16.16 -10.94
C ARG A 298 19.68 -16.91 -9.64
N THR A 299 19.56 -18.21 -9.70
CA THR A 299 20.03 -19.13 -8.64
C THR A 299 21.43 -19.60 -9.01
N TRP A 300 22.46 -19.09 -8.35
CA TRP A 300 23.86 -19.44 -8.60
C TRP A 300 24.19 -20.84 -8.06
N SER A 301 23.70 -21.13 -6.85
CA SER A 301 23.88 -22.40 -6.14
C SER A 301 22.63 -22.71 -5.31
N ALA A 302 22.63 -23.80 -4.56
CA ALA A 302 21.58 -24.05 -3.56
C ALA A 302 21.61 -23.02 -2.40
N ALA A 303 22.73 -22.34 -2.22
CA ALA A 303 22.94 -21.35 -1.17
C ALA A 303 22.80 -19.90 -1.65
N ASP A 304 22.92 -19.63 -2.94
CA ASP A 304 23.04 -18.27 -3.48
C ASP A 304 21.98 -17.98 -4.53
N SER A 305 21.26 -16.89 -4.35
CA SER A 305 20.33 -16.35 -5.33
C SER A 305 20.45 -14.83 -5.45
N THR A 306 20.22 -14.32 -6.67
CA THR A 306 20.21 -12.88 -6.95
C THR A 306 18.94 -12.53 -7.70
N HIS A 307 18.33 -11.41 -7.31
CA HIS A 307 17.15 -10.84 -7.95
C HIS A 307 17.47 -9.40 -8.32
N GLY A 308 17.10 -9.00 -9.51
CA GLY A 308 17.18 -7.63 -9.99
C GLY A 308 15.83 -7.19 -10.54
N TYR A 309 15.44 -5.96 -10.25
CA TYR A 309 14.22 -5.34 -10.78
C TYR A 309 14.51 -3.92 -11.21
N MET A 310 13.95 -3.53 -12.34
CA MET A 310 14.02 -2.16 -12.87
C MET A 310 12.64 -1.76 -13.35
N SER A 311 12.25 -0.51 -13.09
CA SER A 311 11.02 0.05 -13.63
C SER A 311 11.20 1.53 -13.99
N SER A 312 10.43 1.97 -14.99
CA SER A 312 10.29 3.39 -15.33
C SER A 312 8.81 3.66 -15.57
N ARG A 313 8.29 4.70 -14.92
CA ARG A 313 6.87 5.07 -14.92
C ARG A 313 6.73 6.55 -15.20
N HIS A 314 5.67 6.90 -15.90
CA HIS A 314 5.32 8.29 -16.18
C HIS A 314 3.81 8.46 -16.19
N THR A 315 3.32 9.54 -15.58
CA THR A 315 1.89 9.91 -15.55
C THR A 315 1.75 11.40 -15.76
N GLY A 316 0.90 11.80 -16.68
CA GLY A 316 0.46 13.18 -16.86
C GLY A 316 -1.03 13.30 -16.60
N PHE A 317 -1.45 14.34 -15.87
CA PHE A 317 -2.86 14.56 -15.57
C PHE A 317 -3.20 16.04 -15.38
N LEU A 318 -4.47 16.38 -15.59
CA LEU A 318 -5.04 17.68 -15.29
C LEU A 318 -5.52 17.72 -13.84
N VAL A 319 -5.28 18.83 -13.15
CA VAL A 319 -5.85 19.09 -11.82
C VAL A 319 -7.32 19.42 -12.00
N PRO A 320 -8.24 18.72 -11.30
CA PRO A 320 -9.67 18.99 -11.41
C PRO A 320 -10.04 20.36 -10.87
N ASP A 321 -10.69 21.16 -11.70
CA ASP A 321 -11.13 22.52 -11.36
C ASP A 321 -12.48 22.54 -10.64
N GLU A 322 -12.66 23.51 -9.77
CA GLU A 322 -13.96 23.94 -9.26
C GLU A 322 -14.71 24.80 -10.30
N GLN A 323 -16.02 25.06 -10.10
CA GLN A 323 -16.84 25.73 -11.12
C GLN A 323 -16.33 27.12 -11.52
N LEU A 324 -15.88 27.93 -10.57
CA LEU A 324 -15.40 29.28 -10.87
C LEU A 324 -14.05 29.27 -11.58
N GLN A 325 -13.15 28.38 -11.22
CA GLN A 325 -11.88 28.18 -11.89
C GLN A 325 -12.10 27.69 -13.32
N GLN A 326 -12.96 26.71 -13.50
CA GLN A 326 -13.32 26.22 -14.83
C GLN A 326 -13.98 27.30 -15.69
N ALA A 327 -14.89 28.10 -15.11
CA ALA A 327 -15.52 29.22 -15.83
C ALA A 327 -14.52 30.32 -16.23
N ALA A 328 -13.43 30.49 -15.47
CA ALA A 328 -12.34 31.38 -15.81
C ALA A 328 -11.42 30.82 -16.91
N GLY A 329 -11.52 29.52 -17.23
CA GLY A 329 -10.65 28.85 -18.20
C GLY A 329 -9.30 28.41 -17.61
N GLN A 330 -9.26 28.17 -16.30
CA GLN A 330 -8.09 27.61 -15.63
C GLN A 330 -7.71 26.27 -16.23
N ARG A 331 -6.41 26.04 -16.33
CA ARG A 331 -5.84 24.74 -16.64
C ARG A 331 -4.52 24.58 -15.91
N GLN A 332 -4.40 23.49 -15.20
CA GLN A 332 -3.19 23.09 -14.48
C GLN A 332 -2.81 21.67 -14.90
N ASP A 333 -1.62 21.54 -15.51
CA ASP A 333 -1.07 20.25 -15.96
C ASP A 333 -0.05 19.78 -14.94
N ARG A 334 -0.19 18.53 -14.50
CA ARG A 334 0.81 17.85 -13.67
C ARG A 334 1.42 16.68 -14.40
N THR A 335 2.73 16.53 -14.24
CA THR A 335 3.43 15.34 -14.67
C THR A 335 4.25 14.78 -13.51
N ALA A 336 4.28 13.45 -13.42
CA ALA A 336 5.10 12.75 -12.44
C ALA A 336 5.84 11.60 -13.11
N GLY A 337 7.11 11.43 -12.76
CA GLY A 337 7.98 10.40 -13.30
C GLY A 337 8.73 9.67 -12.19
N GLU A 338 8.99 8.38 -12.40
CA GLU A 338 9.82 7.57 -11.53
C GLU A 338 10.67 6.61 -12.35
N THR A 339 11.94 6.48 -11.98
CA THR A 339 12.81 5.42 -12.46
C THR A 339 13.46 4.75 -11.26
N LEU A 340 13.30 3.43 -11.17
CA LEU A 340 13.76 2.60 -10.07
C LEU A 340 14.65 1.47 -10.60
N GLY A 341 15.78 1.24 -9.94
CA GLY A 341 16.61 0.05 -10.12
C GLY A 341 16.93 -0.54 -8.76
N GLN A 342 16.67 -1.82 -8.57
CA GLN A 342 16.98 -2.52 -7.33
C GLN A 342 17.62 -3.87 -7.58
N VAL A 343 18.46 -4.28 -6.65
CA VAL A 343 19.11 -5.58 -6.65
C VAL A 343 19.12 -6.17 -5.25
N SER A 344 18.89 -7.45 -5.19
CA SER A 344 18.97 -8.22 -3.97
C SER A 344 19.66 -9.56 -4.21
N HIS A 345 20.46 -10.04 -3.25
CA HIS A 345 21.11 -11.36 -3.29
C HIS A 345 21.03 -12.03 -1.92
N THR A 346 20.72 -13.24 -1.83
CA THR A 346 20.58 -14.05 -0.62
C THR A 346 21.70 -15.07 -0.56
N HIS A 347 22.34 -15.20 0.60
CA HIS A 347 23.30 -16.24 0.90
C HIS A 347 22.87 -17.08 2.11
N LEU A 348 22.71 -18.37 1.90
CA LEU A 348 22.34 -19.34 2.93
C LEU A 348 23.63 -20.04 3.43
N PHE A 349 24.18 -19.63 4.57
CA PHE A 349 25.35 -20.28 5.18
C PHE A 349 25.04 -21.71 5.56
N ASN A 350 23.85 -21.98 6.06
CA ASN A 350 23.32 -23.30 6.38
C ASN A 350 21.78 -23.19 6.57
N ALA A 351 21.10 -24.29 6.85
CA ALA A 351 19.64 -24.32 7.02
C ALA A 351 19.09 -23.42 8.15
N ARG A 352 19.94 -22.75 8.92
CA ARG A 352 19.55 -21.91 10.06
C ARG A 352 20.03 -20.47 9.96
N VAL A 353 21.01 -20.19 9.11
CA VAL A 353 21.63 -18.86 9.01
C VAL A 353 21.56 -18.37 7.59
N LEU A 354 20.84 -17.30 7.40
CA LEU A 354 20.62 -16.62 6.15
C LEU A 354 21.18 -15.20 6.26
N MET A 355 21.94 -14.77 5.27
CA MET A 355 22.38 -13.39 5.14
C MET A 355 21.71 -12.73 3.94
N GLN A 356 21.44 -11.45 4.07
CA GLN A 356 20.76 -10.64 3.07
C GLN A 356 21.31 -9.22 3.05
N VAL A 357 21.58 -8.63 1.86
CA VAL A 357 21.86 -7.19 1.68
C VAL A 357 21.12 -6.68 0.44
N ARG A 358 20.80 -5.41 0.34
CA ARG A 358 19.90 -4.82 -0.63
C ARG A 358 20.48 -3.51 -1.15
N GLY A 359 20.33 -3.27 -2.43
CA GLY A 359 20.67 -1.99 -3.05
C GLY A 359 19.54 -1.48 -3.92
N MET A 360 19.34 -0.16 -3.89
CA MET A 360 18.36 0.53 -4.73
C MET A 360 18.90 1.88 -5.14
N VAL A 361 18.57 2.28 -6.35
CA VAL A 361 18.67 3.66 -6.83
C VAL A 361 17.32 4.06 -7.41
N ARG A 362 16.86 5.27 -7.09
CA ARG A 362 15.56 5.78 -7.52
C ARG A 362 15.68 7.25 -7.85
N ASP A 363 15.00 7.67 -8.92
CA ASP A 363 14.87 9.07 -9.33
C ASP A 363 13.39 9.36 -9.51
N THR A 364 12.87 10.42 -8.87
CA THR A 364 11.49 10.86 -8.97
C THR A 364 11.41 12.32 -9.33
N SER A 365 10.42 12.68 -10.13
CA SER A 365 10.17 14.06 -10.54
C SER A 365 8.67 14.36 -10.57
N ALA A 366 8.31 15.60 -10.27
CA ALA A 366 6.96 16.10 -10.43
C ALA A 366 6.98 17.57 -10.84
N LEU A 367 6.23 17.87 -11.91
CA LEU A 367 6.09 19.20 -12.47
C LEU A 367 4.64 19.65 -12.36
N LEU A 368 4.43 20.93 -12.08
CA LEU A 368 3.13 21.60 -12.21
C LEU A 368 3.30 22.82 -13.10
N TRP A 369 2.52 22.87 -14.16
CA TRP A 369 2.34 24.04 -15.00
C TRP A 369 0.92 24.57 -14.87
N SER A 370 0.78 25.91 -14.83
CA SER A 370 -0.51 26.58 -14.78
C SER A 370 -0.61 27.61 -15.91
N ASN A 371 -1.78 27.71 -16.54
CA ASN A 371 -2.03 28.75 -17.55
C ASN A 371 -2.29 30.12 -16.89
N SER A 372 -2.21 31.21 -17.70
CA SER A 372 -2.40 32.57 -17.22
C SER A 372 -3.84 32.90 -16.75
N LEU A 373 -4.78 32.01 -16.95
CA LEU A 373 -6.19 32.13 -16.52
C LEU A 373 -6.46 31.50 -15.16
N SER A 374 -5.43 30.92 -14.54
CA SER A 374 -5.57 30.31 -13.21
C SER A 374 -5.92 31.35 -12.14
N ILE A 375 -6.95 31.06 -11.33
CA ILE A 375 -7.47 31.91 -10.26
C ILE A 375 -7.70 31.09 -8.98
N PRO A 376 -7.52 31.69 -7.79
CA PRO A 376 -7.01 33.03 -7.48
C PRO A 376 -5.48 33.12 -7.56
N ILE A 377 -4.82 32.00 -7.80
CA ILE A 377 -3.37 31.84 -7.78
C ILE A 377 -2.90 31.05 -9.00
N LEU A 378 -1.76 31.41 -9.54
CA LEU A 378 -1.05 30.71 -10.61
C LEU A 378 0.21 30.09 -10.01
N PRO A 379 0.18 28.84 -9.53
CA PRO A 379 1.35 28.16 -9.03
C PRO A 379 2.12 27.49 -10.15
N THR A 380 3.45 27.42 -9.97
CA THR A 380 4.36 26.61 -10.78
C THR A 380 5.29 25.83 -9.88
N GLN A 381 5.60 24.61 -10.26
CA GLN A 381 6.44 23.73 -9.45
C GLN A 381 7.28 22.79 -10.31
N ASP A 382 8.55 22.62 -9.91
CA ASP A 382 9.46 21.60 -10.42
C ASP A 382 10.22 21.03 -9.22
N ARG A 383 9.97 19.78 -8.90
CA ARG A 383 10.56 19.13 -7.74
C ARG A 383 10.87 17.67 -8.01
N GLY A 384 11.82 17.16 -7.25
CA GLY A 384 12.16 15.73 -7.30
C GLY A 384 13.18 15.35 -6.25
N PHE A 385 13.43 14.08 -6.17
CA PHE A 385 14.48 13.54 -5.33
C PHE A 385 15.11 12.29 -5.94
N ARG A 386 16.39 12.13 -5.66
CA ARG A 386 17.15 10.93 -5.94
C ARG A 386 17.47 10.22 -4.66
N GLU A 387 17.23 8.93 -4.65
CA GLU A 387 17.49 8.08 -3.49
C GLU A 387 18.51 7.00 -3.85
N GLY A 388 19.45 6.76 -2.94
CA GLY A 388 20.31 5.59 -2.93
C GLY A 388 20.08 4.83 -1.62
N TYR A 389 19.71 3.57 -1.69
CA TYR A 389 19.51 2.72 -0.53
C TYR A 389 20.53 1.57 -0.52
N LEU A 390 21.11 1.32 0.64
CA LEU A 390 21.95 0.14 0.90
C LEU A 390 21.57 -0.42 2.26
N GLY A 391 21.20 -1.70 2.31
CA GLY A 391 20.84 -2.37 3.55
C GLY A 391 21.30 -3.81 3.61
N GLY A 392 21.49 -4.33 4.80
CA GLY A 392 21.87 -5.73 5.05
C GLY A 392 21.28 -6.27 6.33
N SER A 393 21.01 -7.58 6.34
CA SER A 393 20.50 -8.29 7.53
C SER A 393 20.99 -9.73 7.58
N VAL A 394 20.99 -10.27 8.79
CA VAL A 394 21.25 -11.69 9.08
C VAL A 394 20.09 -12.23 9.89
N SER A 395 19.53 -13.35 9.44
CA SER A 395 18.48 -14.09 10.13
C SER A 395 19.04 -15.42 10.64
N VAL A 396 18.74 -15.76 11.90
CA VAL A 396 19.22 -16.98 12.57
C VAL A 396 18.05 -17.68 13.24
N THR A 397 17.77 -18.91 12.84
CA THR A 397 16.80 -19.79 13.53
C THR A 397 17.53 -20.72 14.48
N HIS A 398 17.26 -20.60 15.79
CA HIS A 398 17.86 -21.45 16.80
C HIS A 398 16.83 -21.93 17.84
N GLY A 399 16.48 -23.20 17.78
CA GLY A 399 15.47 -23.79 18.66
C GLY A 399 14.11 -23.12 18.47
N SER A 400 13.66 -22.40 19.50
CA SER A 400 12.38 -21.64 19.51
C SER A 400 12.57 -20.16 19.18
N HIS A 401 13.76 -19.71 18.81
CA HIS A 401 14.12 -18.34 18.52
C HIS A 401 14.31 -18.12 17.03
N GLU A 402 13.79 -17.02 16.53
CA GLU A 402 13.97 -16.50 15.16
C GLU A 402 14.53 -15.10 15.27
N LEU A 403 15.85 -15.02 15.31
CA LEU A 403 16.61 -13.77 15.47
C LEU A 403 16.87 -13.14 14.11
N LYS A 404 16.70 -11.83 14.00
CA LYS A 404 17.11 -11.03 12.84
C LYS A 404 17.78 -9.75 13.30
N ALA A 405 18.90 -9.41 12.70
CA ALA A 405 19.60 -8.15 12.94
C ALA A 405 20.05 -7.55 11.61
N GLY A 406 20.07 -6.23 11.51
CA GLY A 406 20.46 -5.56 10.26
C GLY A 406 20.70 -4.08 10.45
N ALA A 407 21.16 -3.47 9.35
CA ALA A 407 21.35 -2.03 9.24
C ALA A 407 21.10 -1.55 7.81
N ASP A 408 20.75 -0.29 7.66
CA ASP A 408 20.57 0.34 6.37
C ASP A 408 21.01 1.81 6.35
N SER A 409 21.30 2.30 5.16
CA SER A 409 21.55 3.72 4.86
C SER A 409 20.72 4.15 3.65
N LEU A 410 20.08 5.30 3.76
CA LEU A 410 19.39 6.00 2.69
C LEU A 410 20.13 7.31 2.44
N PHE A 411 20.38 7.61 1.19
CA PHE A 411 21.04 8.85 0.70
C PHE A 411 20.04 9.57 -0.19
N ASP A 412 19.67 10.78 0.20
CA ASP A 412 18.67 11.59 -0.49
C ASP A 412 19.36 12.81 -1.12
N SER A 413 18.95 13.15 -2.34
CA SER A 413 19.27 14.44 -2.96
C SER A 413 17.96 15.05 -3.45
N ILE A 414 17.53 16.12 -2.79
CA ILE A 414 16.23 16.77 -3.00
C ILE A 414 16.45 18.06 -3.75
N HIS A 415 15.63 18.37 -4.77
CA HIS A 415 15.53 19.67 -5.40
C HIS A 415 14.09 20.15 -5.42
N GLU A 416 13.87 21.43 -5.19
CA GLU A 416 12.57 22.08 -5.16
C GLU A 416 12.64 23.46 -5.77
N ASN A 417 11.83 23.69 -6.81
CA ASN A 417 11.54 25.02 -7.34
C ASN A 417 10.04 25.23 -7.24
N PHE A 418 9.63 26.28 -6.58
CA PHE A 418 8.23 26.64 -6.40
C PHE A 418 8.05 28.12 -6.63
N GLY A 419 7.01 28.49 -7.35
CA GLY A 419 6.61 29.87 -7.52
C GLY A 419 5.12 30.04 -7.59
N TYR A 420 4.63 31.21 -7.22
CA TYR A 420 3.26 31.61 -7.47
C TYR A 420 3.12 33.07 -7.87
N LEU A 421 2.03 33.35 -8.58
CA LEU A 421 1.51 34.70 -8.83
C LEU A 421 0.03 34.75 -8.37
N ILE A 422 -0.32 35.68 -7.50
CA ILE A 422 -1.72 35.93 -7.14
C ILE A 422 -2.36 36.70 -8.29
N THR A 423 -3.35 36.07 -8.89
CA THR A 423 -4.13 36.64 -10.02
C THR A 423 -5.37 37.35 -9.54
N ALA A 424 -5.91 36.97 -8.36
CA ALA A 424 -7.04 37.62 -7.73
C ALA A 424 -6.98 37.50 -6.20
N TYR A 425 -7.10 38.60 -5.47
CA TYR A 425 -7.25 38.57 -4.00
C TYR A 425 -8.68 38.30 -3.55
N LYS A 426 -9.62 38.37 -4.47
CA LYS A 426 -11.04 38.10 -4.24
C LYS A 426 -11.62 37.30 -5.38
N ILE A 427 -12.52 36.40 -5.08
CA ILE A 427 -13.39 35.76 -6.06
C ILE A 427 -14.83 36.19 -5.75
N GLY A 428 -15.44 36.96 -6.65
CA GLY A 428 -16.70 37.63 -6.38
C GLY A 428 -16.55 38.65 -5.22
N THR A 429 -17.32 38.45 -4.15
CA THR A 429 -17.25 39.27 -2.93
C THR A 429 -16.34 38.69 -1.86
N VAL A 430 -15.90 37.46 -2.00
CA VAL A 430 -15.12 36.71 -0.98
C VAL A 430 -13.64 37.04 -1.10
N ARG A 431 -13.03 37.48 -0.01
CA ARG A 431 -11.57 37.64 0.12
C ARG A 431 -10.96 36.24 0.31
N ILE A 432 -10.01 35.85 -0.53
CA ILE A 432 -9.39 34.53 -0.52
C ILE A 432 -8.26 34.44 0.51
N PHE A 433 -7.51 35.55 0.69
CA PHE A 433 -6.45 35.60 1.69
C PHE A 433 -6.89 36.53 2.81
N ASP A 434 -6.84 36.05 4.04
CA ASP A 434 -7.23 36.77 5.28
C ASP A 434 -6.31 37.94 5.60
N ARG A 435 -5.10 37.95 5.03
CA ARG A 435 -4.07 38.97 5.19
C ARG A 435 -3.46 39.39 3.85
N ASP A 436 -2.60 40.38 3.89
CA ASP A 436 -1.84 40.83 2.73
C ASP A 436 -0.64 39.91 2.52
N VAL A 437 -0.72 39.07 1.50
CA VAL A 437 0.36 38.18 1.06
C VAL A 437 1.05 38.80 -0.15
N PRO A 438 2.38 38.56 -0.37
CA PRO A 438 3.07 39.01 -1.55
C PRO A 438 2.39 38.56 -2.83
N GLN A 439 2.27 39.47 -3.83
CA GLN A 439 1.64 39.15 -5.11
C GLN A 439 2.36 38.04 -5.87
N SER A 440 3.66 37.93 -5.68
CA SER A 440 4.47 36.87 -6.29
C SER A 440 5.50 36.36 -5.31
N PHE A 441 5.82 35.09 -5.45
CA PHE A 441 6.84 34.43 -4.65
C PHE A 441 7.59 33.42 -5.50
N GLN A 442 8.88 33.25 -5.22
CA GLN A 442 9.70 32.21 -5.83
C GLN A 442 10.68 31.64 -4.82
N PHE A 443 10.86 30.34 -4.86
CA PHE A 443 11.80 29.58 -4.07
C PHE A 443 12.55 28.60 -4.97
N SER A 444 13.84 28.43 -4.72
CA SER A 444 14.67 27.39 -5.32
C SER A 444 15.62 26.86 -4.27
N GLY A 445 15.61 25.56 -4.08
CA GLY A 445 16.44 24.88 -3.10
C GLY A 445 16.91 23.52 -3.57
N GLN A 446 18.13 23.16 -3.13
CA GLN A 446 18.67 21.80 -3.29
C GLN A 446 19.37 21.39 -2.00
N ARG A 447 19.21 20.12 -1.60
CA ARG A 447 19.84 19.58 -0.40
C ARG A 447 20.09 18.10 -0.52
N ASP A 448 21.29 17.69 -0.09
CA ASP A 448 21.62 16.28 0.13
C ASP A 448 21.38 15.92 1.59
N GLY A 449 20.84 14.73 1.81
CA GLY A 449 20.53 14.20 3.13
C GLY A 449 20.98 12.77 3.32
N ARG A 450 21.00 12.34 4.57
CA ARG A 450 21.34 10.97 4.92
C ARG A 450 20.45 10.48 6.06
N GLN A 451 19.96 9.26 5.92
CA GLN A 451 19.23 8.58 6.97
C GLN A 451 19.85 7.21 7.19
N GLN A 452 20.09 6.84 8.43
CA GLN A 452 20.74 5.59 8.80
C GLN A 452 19.92 4.86 9.85
N SER A 453 19.92 3.54 9.81
CA SER A 453 19.27 2.75 10.84
C SER A 453 20.00 1.45 11.14
N ALA A 454 19.76 0.92 12.33
CA ALA A 454 20.14 -0.43 12.73
C ALA A 454 19.03 -1.05 13.57
N PHE A 455 18.87 -2.35 13.47
CA PHE A 455 17.84 -3.05 14.23
C PHE A 455 18.28 -4.44 14.66
N VAL A 456 17.63 -4.92 15.72
CA VAL A 456 17.65 -6.32 16.17
C VAL A 456 16.26 -6.72 16.61
N GLN A 457 15.86 -7.93 16.28
CA GLN A 457 14.57 -8.50 16.69
C GLN A 457 14.68 -9.99 16.95
N ASP A 458 13.85 -10.49 17.85
CA ASP A 458 13.65 -11.91 18.13
C ASP A 458 12.16 -12.23 18.17
N GLN A 459 11.79 -13.34 17.54
CA GLN A 459 10.49 -13.97 17.73
C GLN A 459 10.71 -15.30 18.42
N TRP A 460 10.29 -15.39 19.67
CA TRP A 460 10.35 -16.60 20.47
C TRP A 460 8.99 -17.25 20.58
N HIS A 461 8.94 -18.57 20.41
CA HIS A 461 7.71 -19.31 20.60
C HIS A 461 7.93 -20.55 21.46
N LYS A 462 6.97 -20.84 22.34
CA LYS A 462 6.96 -22.06 23.19
C LYS A 462 5.53 -22.51 23.45
N GLY A 463 5.17 -23.65 22.88
CA GLY A 463 3.81 -24.15 22.98
C GLY A 463 2.79 -23.16 22.39
N PRO A 464 1.77 -22.71 23.17
CA PRO A 464 0.76 -21.76 22.70
C PRO A 464 1.20 -20.29 22.71
N LEU A 465 2.35 -19.97 23.29
CA LEU A 465 2.83 -18.59 23.48
C LEU A 465 3.86 -18.22 22.43
N THR A 466 3.66 -17.09 21.79
CA THR A 466 4.64 -16.41 20.93
C THR A 466 4.90 -15.02 21.48
N LEU A 467 6.15 -14.65 21.62
CA LEU A 467 6.61 -13.31 21.99
C LEU A 467 7.50 -12.76 20.89
N SER A 468 7.31 -11.51 20.55
CA SER A 468 8.23 -10.77 19.68
C SER A 468 8.82 -9.59 20.42
N ALA A 469 10.11 -9.34 20.28
CA ALA A 469 10.80 -8.19 20.83
C ALA A 469 11.78 -7.65 19.80
N GLY A 470 11.77 -6.34 19.60
CA GLY A 470 12.65 -5.67 18.67
C GLY A 470 13.09 -4.31 19.17
N LEU A 471 14.24 -3.88 18.72
CA LEU A 471 14.78 -2.56 18.96
C LEU A 471 15.35 -2.02 17.66
N ARG A 472 14.96 -0.81 17.29
CA ARG A 472 15.48 -0.09 16.13
C ARG A 472 16.08 1.23 16.57
N PHE A 473 17.21 1.57 15.98
CA PHE A 473 17.83 2.89 16.01
C PHE A 473 17.65 3.56 14.65
N ASP A 474 17.22 4.81 14.63
CA ASP A 474 17.14 5.66 13.44
C ASP A 474 17.90 6.94 13.66
N HIS A 475 18.63 7.40 12.65
CA HIS A 475 19.23 8.71 12.53
C HIS A 475 18.69 9.40 11.27
N TYR A 476 18.23 10.63 11.41
CA TYR A 476 17.71 11.48 10.34
C TYR A 476 18.57 12.74 10.22
N GLY A 477 19.18 12.94 9.05
CA GLY A 477 20.05 14.08 8.76
C GLY A 477 19.72 14.68 7.40
N VAL A 478 18.49 15.25 7.22
CA VAL A 478 18.07 15.96 6.01
C VAL A 478 17.87 17.44 6.34
N VAL A 479 16.75 17.87 6.90
CA VAL A 479 16.47 19.26 7.29
C VAL A 479 16.74 19.51 8.78
N ALA A 480 16.78 18.45 9.57
CA ALA A 480 17.16 18.45 10.99
C ALA A 480 18.12 17.29 11.25
N ASP A 481 18.83 17.32 12.37
CA ASP A 481 19.67 16.21 12.84
C ASP A 481 19.02 15.63 14.09
N GLU A 482 18.42 14.44 13.94
CA GLU A 482 17.68 13.76 15.02
C GLU A 482 17.95 12.26 15.05
N THR A 483 17.90 11.70 16.27
CA THR A 483 18.02 10.27 16.49
C THR A 483 16.84 9.74 17.30
N ALA A 484 16.51 8.47 17.10
CA ALA A 484 15.46 7.79 17.85
C ALA A 484 15.78 6.33 18.14
N TRP A 485 15.32 5.86 19.29
CA TRP A 485 15.26 4.46 19.68
C TRP A 485 13.80 4.01 19.70
N SER A 486 13.49 2.96 18.97
CA SER A 486 12.14 2.48 18.72
C SER A 486 11.98 1.04 19.20
N PRO A 487 11.68 0.80 20.49
CA PRO A 487 11.35 -0.53 21.00
C PRO A 487 9.99 -1.00 20.43
N ARG A 488 9.89 -2.30 20.17
CA ARG A 488 8.70 -2.96 19.67
C ARG A 488 8.50 -4.28 20.37
N LEU A 489 7.30 -4.53 20.87
CA LEU A 489 6.95 -5.71 21.63
C LEU A 489 5.64 -6.29 21.08
N GLY A 490 5.55 -7.61 21.03
CA GLY A 490 4.35 -8.31 20.64
C GLY A 490 4.19 -9.60 21.41
N ALA A 491 2.95 -9.99 21.65
CA ALA A 491 2.60 -11.25 22.27
C ALA A 491 1.39 -11.86 21.58
N ALA A 492 1.40 -13.18 21.41
CA ALA A 492 0.25 -13.96 20.97
C ALA A 492 0.08 -15.20 21.85
N TYR A 493 -1.15 -15.50 22.19
CA TYR A 493 -1.51 -16.72 22.91
C TYR A 493 -2.57 -17.50 22.14
N SER A 494 -2.21 -18.67 21.66
CA SER A 494 -3.09 -19.55 20.89
C SER A 494 -3.85 -20.49 21.80
N ILE A 495 -5.16 -20.60 21.58
CA ILE A 495 -6.07 -21.54 22.25
C ILE A 495 -6.65 -22.48 21.17
N PRO A 496 -5.91 -23.54 20.76
CA PRO A 496 -6.26 -24.36 19.59
C PRO A 496 -7.66 -24.99 19.72
N LYS A 497 -8.02 -25.49 20.89
CA LYS A 497 -9.37 -26.10 21.15
C LYS A 497 -10.50 -25.09 20.89
N ALA A 498 -10.26 -23.82 21.10
CA ALA A 498 -11.23 -22.76 20.83
C ALA A 498 -11.08 -22.16 19.42
N GLY A 499 -10.03 -22.51 18.66
CA GLY A 499 -9.70 -21.86 17.41
C GLY A 499 -9.46 -20.36 17.58
N LEU A 500 -8.87 -19.94 18.69
CA LEU A 500 -8.73 -18.54 19.11
C LEU A 500 -7.27 -18.19 19.33
N VAL A 501 -6.88 -17.04 18.85
CA VAL A 501 -5.56 -16.39 19.15
C VAL A 501 -5.86 -15.04 19.76
N LEU A 502 -5.33 -14.78 20.95
CA LEU A 502 -5.29 -13.45 21.57
C LEU A 502 -3.95 -12.83 21.30
N ARG A 503 -3.92 -11.52 21.04
CA ARG A 503 -2.69 -10.80 20.70
C ARG A 503 -2.66 -9.41 21.30
N ALA A 504 -1.45 -8.91 21.55
CA ALA A 504 -1.20 -7.53 21.95
C ALA A 504 0.15 -7.08 21.38
N SER A 505 0.25 -5.81 21.01
CA SER A 505 1.50 -5.20 20.57
C SER A 505 1.67 -3.79 21.10
N TYR A 506 2.94 -3.41 21.24
CA TYR A 506 3.39 -2.04 21.50
C TYR A 506 4.51 -1.72 20.53
N ASP A 507 4.37 -0.62 19.80
CA ASP A 507 5.36 -0.10 18.87
C ASP A 507 5.67 1.36 19.20
N ARG A 508 6.93 1.68 19.51
CA ARG A 508 7.42 3.05 19.40
C ARG A 508 7.99 3.24 17.99
N ILE A 509 7.56 4.31 17.32
CA ILE A 509 7.88 4.54 15.93
C ILE A 509 8.40 5.95 15.71
N PHE A 510 9.37 6.06 14.82
CA PHE A 510 9.95 7.29 14.33
C PHE A 510 9.63 7.45 12.85
N GLN A 511 9.19 8.65 12.43
CA GLN A 511 8.88 8.96 11.05
C GLN A 511 9.59 10.20 10.56
N SER A 512 10.22 10.07 9.40
CA SER A 512 10.79 11.19 8.66
C SER A 512 9.69 12.11 8.13
N PRO A 513 9.90 13.43 8.06
CA PRO A 513 8.99 14.34 7.37
C PRO A 513 8.80 13.97 5.91
N ALA A 514 7.67 14.39 5.33
CA ALA A 514 7.43 14.25 3.90
C ALA A 514 8.50 14.99 3.10
N MET A 515 8.97 14.41 1.99
CA MET A 515 9.98 15.05 1.13
C MET A 515 9.38 16.13 0.22
N GLU A 516 8.07 16.11 0.05
CA GLU A 516 7.36 17.08 -0.78
C GLU A 516 7.41 18.48 -0.17
N ASN A 517 7.94 19.47 -0.90
CA ASN A 517 8.09 20.86 -0.46
C ASN A 517 8.81 21.03 0.90
N LEU A 518 9.61 20.03 1.28
CA LEU A 518 10.29 19.99 2.58
C LEU A 518 11.31 21.13 2.74
N LEU A 519 12.06 21.44 1.68
CA LEU A 519 13.05 22.49 1.73
C LEU A 519 12.40 23.86 1.82
N LEU A 520 11.33 24.08 1.07
CA LEU A 520 10.57 25.32 1.09
C LEU A 520 9.99 25.60 2.48
N VAL A 521 9.25 24.64 3.07
CA VAL A 521 8.64 24.85 4.42
C VAL A 521 9.65 24.84 5.56
N SER A 522 10.89 24.45 5.29
CA SER A 522 11.99 24.51 6.28
C SER A 522 12.89 25.73 6.10
N ALA A 523 12.62 26.58 5.11
CA ALA A 523 13.43 27.77 4.84
C ALA A 523 12.93 28.98 5.66
N ASP A 524 13.87 29.81 6.13
CA ASP A 524 13.56 31.07 6.83
C ASP A 524 12.65 32.01 6.00
N LEU A 525 12.72 31.92 4.68
CA LEU A 525 11.88 32.68 3.75
C LEU A 525 10.39 32.36 3.91
N SER A 526 10.04 31.14 4.25
CA SER A 526 8.66 30.70 4.47
C SER A 526 8.07 31.32 5.74
N ALA A 527 8.90 31.64 6.73
CA ALA A 527 8.47 32.35 7.93
C ALA A 527 7.87 33.71 7.63
N GLN A 528 8.33 34.39 6.55
CA GLN A 528 7.82 35.69 6.10
C GLN A 528 6.40 35.57 5.51
N LEU A 529 6.06 34.41 4.94
CA LEU A 529 4.76 34.11 4.38
C LEU A 529 3.78 33.56 5.45
N GLY A 530 4.30 32.97 6.51
CA GLY A 530 3.54 32.28 7.55
C GLY A 530 2.97 33.15 8.71
N GLY A 531 3.06 34.50 8.65
CA GLY A 531 2.41 35.40 9.62
C GLY A 531 3.03 35.44 11.04
N GLY A 532 4.25 34.94 11.26
CA GLY A 532 5.04 35.29 12.44
C GLY A 532 5.48 34.17 13.41
N ALA A 533 4.87 33.02 13.43
CA ALA A 533 5.31 31.90 14.26
C ALA A 533 5.66 30.69 13.40
N PHE A 534 6.75 30.77 12.67
CA PHE A 534 7.25 29.61 11.92
C PHE A 534 7.98 28.65 12.85
N LEU A 535 7.49 27.41 12.91
CA LEU A 535 8.15 26.30 13.59
C LEU A 535 8.69 25.33 12.53
N PRO A 536 9.97 24.96 12.59
CA PRO A 536 10.54 24.03 11.63
C PRO A 536 9.91 22.64 11.77
N LEU A 537 9.72 21.95 10.66
CA LEU A 537 9.29 20.56 10.65
C LEU A 537 10.32 19.65 11.34
N ARG A 538 9.82 18.74 12.14
CA ARG A 538 10.61 17.71 12.81
C ARG A 538 10.05 16.33 12.54
N PRO A 539 10.86 15.27 12.63
CA PRO A 539 10.38 13.90 12.57
C PRO A 539 9.29 13.64 13.63
N SER A 540 8.26 12.92 13.23
CA SER A 540 7.18 12.51 14.12
C SER A 540 7.60 11.32 14.99
N ARG A 541 7.07 11.24 16.21
CA ARG A 541 7.30 10.14 17.14
C ARG A 541 5.97 9.64 17.68
N GLY A 542 5.73 8.33 17.60
CA GLY A 542 4.47 7.74 18.02
C GLY A 542 4.63 6.53 18.92
N ASP A 543 3.76 6.44 19.93
CA ASP A 543 3.56 5.27 20.78
C ASP A 543 2.23 4.61 20.40
N TYR A 544 2.28 3.36 19.91
CA TYR A 544 1.15 2.61 19.40
C TYR A 544 0.87 1.40 20.27
N PHE A 545 -0.38 1.22 20.64
CA PHE A 545 -0.87 0.08 21.40
C PHE A 545 -1.96 -0.60 20.61
N GLU A 546 -1.89 -1.91 20.48
CA GLU A 546 -2.95 -2.75 19.93
C GLU A 546 -3.24 -3.93 20.85
N ALA A 547 -4.52 -4.26 21.02
CA ALA A 547 -4.98 -5.50 21.63
C ALA A 547 -6.06 -6.10 20.73
N GLY A 548 -5.98 -7.39 20.42
CA GLY A 548 -6.90 -7.99 19.48
C GLY A 548 -7.00 -9.51 19.60
N PHE A 549 -7.81 -10.07 18.72
CA PHE A 549 -8.00 -11.50 18.64
C PHE A 549 -8.24 -11.94 17.19
N ALA A 550 -7.95 -13.21 16.92
CA ALA A 550 -8.36 -13.89 15.70
C ALA A 550 -9.08 -15.20 16.07
N LYS A 551 -10.26 -15.42 15.52
CA LYS A 551 -11.13 -16.56 15.84
C LYS A 551 -11.52 -17.30 14.57
N SER A 552 -11.27 -18.61 14.54
CA SER A 552 -11.86 -19.52 13.56
C SER A 552 -13.25 -19.97 14.06
N ILE A 553 -14.27 -19.79 13.23
CA ILE A 553 -15.65 -20.15 13.52
C ILE A 553 -16.04 -21.27 12.56
N LEU A 554 -16.43 -22.44 13.11
CA LEU A 554 -16.84 -23.64 12.36
C LEU A 554 -15.78 -24.11 11.33
N GLY A 555 -14.51 -23.70 11.46
CA GLY A 555 -13.47 -24.00 10.49
C GLY A 555 -13.67 -23.39 9.10
N LYS A 556 -14.61 -22.44 8.94
CA LYS A 556 -14.99 -21.83 7.65
C LYS A 556 -14.93 -20.33 7.64
N LEU A 557 -15.20 -19.67 8.77
CA LEU A 557 -15.17 -18.23 8.95
C LEU A 557 -13.98 -17.83 9.81
N ARG A 558 -13.33 -16.76 9.45
CA ARG A 558 -12.31 -16.10 10.27
C ARG A 558 -12.84 -14.75 10.72
N LEU A 559 -12.82 -14.50 12.02
CA LEU A 559 -13.12 -13.21 12.62
C LEU A 559 -11.86 -12.66 13.26
N ASP A 560 -11.39 -11.53 12.78
CA ASP A 560 -10.34 -10.71 13.39
C ASP A 560 -10.98 -9.49 14.03
N GLY A 561 -10.52 -9.13 15.23
CA GLY A 561 -10.90 -7.88 15.90
C GLY A 561 -9.72 -7.28 16.61
N SER A 562 -9.60 -5.94 16.59
CA SER A 562 -8.57 -5.22 17.32
C SER A 562 -9.07 -3.88 17.82
N TRP A 563 -8.61 -3.50 19.00
CA TRP A 563 -8.67 -2.16 19.55
C TRP A 563 -7.26 -1.56 19.48
N TYR A 564 -7.16 -0.28 19.16
CA TYR A 564 -5.89 0.42 19.08
C TYR A 564 -5.94 1.82 19.67
N ARG A 565 -4.78 2.31 20.10
CA ARG A 565 -4.52 3.69 20.51
C ARG A 565 -3.15 4.12 20.01
N ARG A 566 -3.10 5.31 19.42
CA ARG A 566 -1.88 5.97 18.93
C ARG A 566 -1.76 7.33 19.60
N GLN A 567 -0.58 7.67 20.09
CA GLN A 567 -0.21 8.99 20.57
C GLN A 567 1.01 9.43 19.77
N VAL A 568 0.90 10.56 19.11
CA VAL A 568 1.92 11.00 18.15
C VAL A 568 2.29 12.45 18.43
N ASP A 569 3.56 12.70 18.67
CA ASP A 569 4.15 14.04 18.76
C ASP A 569 4.65 14.47 17.39
N HIS A 570 4.52 15.74 17.06
CA HIS A 570 4.76 16.29 15.70
C HIS A 570 3.97 15.50 14.65
N PHE A 571 2.66 15.34 14.88
CA PHE A 571 1.79 14.59 13.99
C PHE A 571 1.75 15.25 12.62
N ALA A 572 2.33 14.56 11.62
CA ALA A 572 2.41 15.06 10.25
C ALA A 572 1.03 15.02 9.57
N ASP A 573 0.74 16.09 8.84
CA ASP A 573 -0.42 16.27 7.96
C ASP A 573 0.02 17.10 6.74
N ASP A 574 -0.86 17.43 5.81
CA ASP A 574 -0.56 18.33 4.72
C ASP A 574 -1.59 19.46 4.59
N ASP A 575 -1.16 20.56 3.99
CA ASP A 575 -1.97 21.73 3.68
C ASP A 575 -2.06 21.88 2.16
N LEU A 576 -3.27 21.73 1.62
CA LEU A 576 -3.53 21.87 0.19
C LEU A 576 -3.69 23.34 -0.19
N LEU A 577 -2.78 23.84 -1.02
CA LEU A 577 -2.84 25.21 -1.51
C LEU A 577 -4.04 25.44 -2.45
N LEU A 578 -5.14 25.98 -1.92
CA LEU A 578 -6.28 26.49 -2.69
C LEU A 578 -6.73 25.57 -3.85
N ASN A 579 -6.82 24.26 -3.62
CA ASN A 579 -7.19 23.23 -4.61
C ASN A 579 -6.29 23.18 -5.87
N THR A 580 -5.07 23.71 -5.79
CA THR A 580 -4.12 23.67 -6.93
C THR A 580 -3.41 22.32 -7.09
N GLY A 581 -3.72 21.36 -6.21
CA GLY A 581 -2.98 20.10 -6.14
C GLY A 581 -1.54 20.26 -5.64
N VAL A 582 -1.13 21.38 -5.08
CA VAL A 582 0.15 21.59 -4.38
C VAL A 582 -0.11 21.48 -2.90
N SER A 583 0.54 20.53 -2.24
CA SER A 583 0.49 20.37 -0.78
C SER A 583 1.80 20.78 -0.13
N PHE A 584 1.69 21.31 1.08
CA PHE A 584 2.82 21.64 1.94
C PHE A 584 2.77 20.79 3.20
N PRO A 585 3.86 20.12 3.59
CA PRO A 585 3.87 19.36 4.81
C PRO A 585 3.72 20.28 6.02
N ILE A 586 2.86 19.86 6.94
CA ILE A 586 2.64 20.48 8.23
C ILE A 586 2.77 19.46 9.34
N ALA A 587 2.85 19.91 10.57
CA ALA A 587 2.78 19.05 11.74
C ALA A 587 2.04 19.71 12.89
N PHE A 588 1.06 19.02 13.46
CA PHE A 588 0.44 19.39 14.73
C PHE A 588 1.36 19.00 15.90
N SER A 589 1.35 19.77 16.97
CA SER A 589 2.20 19.47 18.13
C SER A 589 1.97 18.08 18.70
N HIS A 590 0.73 17.61 18.70
CA HIS A 590 0.34 16.30 19.20
C HIS A 590 -0.96 15.82 18.55
N ALA A 591 -1.09 14.50 18.38
CA ALA A 591 -2.37 13.87 18.04
C ALA A 591 -2.61 12.60 18.88
N GLU A 592 -3.87 12.39 19.24
CA GLU A 592 -4.34 11.15 19.85
C GLU A 592 -5.39 10.51 18.93
N ILE A 593 -5.14 9.26 18.54
CA ILE A 593 -6.02 8.49 17.67
C ILE A 593 -6.33 7.16 18.35
N ARG A 594 -7.60 6.80 18.37
CA ARG A 594 -8.05 5.51 18.93
C ARG A 594 -9.21 4.96 18.13
N GLY A 595 -9.34 3.65 18.13
CA GLY A 595 -10.41 3.03 17.39
C GLY A 595 -10.55 1.54 17.63
N PHE A 596 -11.50 0.99 16.92
CA PHE A 596 -11.80 -0.44 16.91
C PHE A 596 -11.96 -0.90 15.45
N GLU A 597 -11.45 -2.06 15.14
CA GLU A 597 -11.54 -2.69 13.84
C GLU A 597 -12.04 -4.12 13.97
N ALA A 598 -12.80 -4.57 12.97
CA ALA A 598 -13.21 -5.96 12.84
C ALA A 598 -13.24 -6.37 11.36
N LYS A 599 -12.82 -7.60 11.07
CA LYS A 599 -12.98 -8.23 9.77
C LYS A 599 -13.50 -9.65 9.92
N LEU A 600 -14.64 -9.92 9.29
CA LEU A 600 -15.16 -11.27 9.11
C LEU A 600 -14.83 -11.71 7.69
N GLU A 601 -14.13 -12.80 7.55
CA GLU A 601 -13.71 -13.36 6.27
C GLU A 601 -14.27 -14.77 6.09
N LEU A 602 -14.82 -15.02 4.90
CA LEU A 602 -15.24 -16.33 4.42
C LEU A 602 -14.36 -16.69 3.22
N PRO A 603 -13.22 -17.36 3.42
CA PRO A 603 -12.31 -17.69 2.30
C PRO A 603 -13.01 -18.59 1.27
N HIS A 604 -13.76 -19.60 1.75
CA HIS A 604 -14.48 -20.52 0.88
C HIS A 604 -15.55 -21.31 1.67
N TRP A 605 -16.79 -21.27 1.19
CA TRP A 605 -17.88 -22.12 1.66
C TRP A 605 -18.78 -22.56 0.49
N GLY A 606 -18.47 -23.71 -0.07
CA GLY A 606 -19.07 -24.13 -1.34
C GLY A 606 -18.75 -23.13 -2.45
N PRO A 607 -19.74 -22.58 -3.16
CA PRO A 607 -19.51 -21.59 -4.21
C PRO A 607 -19.32 -20.16 -3.68
N VAL A 608 -19.41 -19.92 -2.37
CA VAL A 608 -19.42 -18.56 -1.81
C VAL A 608 -18.11 -18.24 -1.12
N SER A 609 -17.57 -17.06 -1.38
CA SER A 609 -16.45 -16.41 -0.67
C SER A 609 -16.76 -14.94 -0.43
N GLY A 610 -16.06 -14.30 0.51
CA GLY A 610 -16.27 -12.89 0.76
C GLY A 610 -15.69 -12.40 2.07
N PHE A 611 -15.90 -11.15 2.35
CA PHE A 611 -15.51 -10.52 3.62
C PHE A 611 -16.44 -9.37 3.97
N MET A 612 -16.40 -8.98 5.25
CA MET A 612 -16.98 -7.77 5.79
C MET A 612 -15.96 -7.14 6.72
N SER A 613 -15.64 -5.87 6.52
CA SER A 613 -14.75 -5.10 7.39
C SER A 613 -15.48 -3.90 7.98
N TYR A 614 -15.19 -3.61 9.24
CA TYR A 614 -15.68 -2.44 9.95
C TYR A 614 -14.53 -1.76 10.66
N SER A 615 -14.51 -0.42 10.61
CA SER A 615 -13.56 0.40 11.33
C SER A 615 -14.26 1.57 12.00
N ASN A 616 -13.86 1.84 13.24
CA ASN A 616 -14.22 3.04 13.98
C ASN A 616 -12.95 3.80 14.32
N LEU A 617 -12.94 5.12 14.10
CA LEU A 617 -11.81 5.98 14.38
C LEU A 617 -12.26 7.26 15.08
N LEU A 618 -11.51 7.67 16.11
CA LEU A 618 -11.58 8.95 16.76
C LEU A 618 -10.18 9.55 16.80
N GLY A 619 -9.96 10.62 16.03
CA GLY A 619 -8.68 11.34 15.94
C GLY A 619 -8.81 12.77 16.43
N ARG A 620 -7.89 13.21 17.29
CA ARG A 620 -7.82 14.57 17.84
C ARG A 620 -6.41 15.13 17.73
N GLY A 621 -6.28 16.28 17.11
CA GLY A 621 -5.05 17.05 17.01
C GLY A 621 -5.00 18.20 18.03
N ARG A 622 -3.81 18.73 18.27
CA ARG A 622 -3.54 19.90 19.14
C ARG A 622 -2.60 20.87 18.44
N LEU A 623 -2.79 22.16 18.70
CA LEU A 623 -1.89 23.24 18.28
C LEU A 623 -0.61 23.29 19.12
N PRO A 624 0.44 23.98 18.69
CA PRO A 624 0.55 24.74 17.43
C PRO A 624 0.76 23.86 16.20
N VAL A 625 0.58 24.46 15.02
CA VAL A 625 0.95 23.87 13.71
C VAL A 625 2.34 24.33 13.34
N ALA A 626 3.19 23.43 12.85
CA ALA A 626 4.48 23.72 12.23
C ALA A 626 4.42 23.48 10.73
N GLY A 627 5.22 24.17 9.92
CA GLY A 627 5.22 24.04 8.46
C GLY A 627 4.12 24.85 7.77
N GLY A 628 3.73 24.42 6.55
CA GLY A 628 2.78 25.13 5.69
C GLY A 628 3.36 26.37 5.03
N LEU A 629 2.65 26.98 4.08
CA LEU A 629 3.13 28.17 3.36
C LEU A 629 2.25 29.40 3.63
N LEU A 630 0.97 29.29 3.48
CA LEU A 630 -0.01 30.37 3.59
C LEU A 630 -1.04 30.10 4.69
N LEU A 631 -0.71 29.22 5.62
CA LEU A 631 -1.51 29.02 6.83
C LEU A 631 -1.58 30.34 7.59
N GLY A 632 -2.72 31.01 7.52
CA GLY A 632 -2.96 32.28 8.18
C GLY A 632 -3.26 32.12 9.66
N ASP A 633 -3.61 33.24 10.29
CA ASP A 633 -4.15 33.27 11.66
C ASP A 633 -5.41 32.40 11.79
N ASP A 634 -6.07 32.09 10.69
CA ASP A 634 -7.28 31.24 10.65
C ASP A 634 -7.01 29.82 11.09
N ALA A 635 -5.93 29.18 10.67
CA ALA A 635 -5.57 27.84 11.13
C ALA A 635 -5.33 27.81 12.66
N GLN A 636 -4.87 28.92 13.23
CA GLN A 636 -4.74 29.08 14.68
C GLN A 636 -6.06 29.50 15.35
N SER A 637 -6.86 30.37 14.69
CA SER A 637 -8.11 30.91 15.25
C SER A 637 -9.24 29.89 15.24
N LEU A 638 -9.34 29.07 14.21
CA LEU A 638 -10.29 27.94 14.09
C LEU A 638 -10.22 26.99 15.29
N VAL A 639 -9.09 26.93 15.93
CA VAL A 639 -8.76 25.93 16.94
C VAL A 639 -8.49 26.54 18.32
N ALA A 640 -8.25 27.84 18.40
CA ALA A 640 -7.89 28.55 19.64
C ALA A 640 -8.97 28.45 20.75
N GLY A 641 -10.24 28.17 20.38
CA GLY A 641 -11.34 28.05 21.35
C GLY A 641 -11.50 26.67 22.00
N ALA A 642 -10.94 25.60 21.44
CA ALA A 642 -11.27 24.22 21.83
C ALA A 642 -10.10 23.39 22.39
N GLY A 643 -8.86 23.85 22.32
CA GLY A 643 -7.66 23.10 22.75
C GLY A 643 -7.35 21.82 21.97
N THR A 644 -8.35 21.18 21.37
CA THR A 644 -8.23 20.01 20.50
C THR A 644 -9.28 20.07 19.39
N PHE A 645 -8.94 19.58 18.21
CA PHE A 645 -9.81 19.53 17.03
C PHE A 645 -9.81 18.13 16.38
N PRO A 646 -10.81 17.76 15.60
CA PRO A 646 -10.77 16.52 14.83
C PRO A 646 -9.70 16.65 13.75
N ILE A 647 -8.83 15.62 13.63
CA ILE A 647 -7.91 15.52 12.49
C ILE A 647 -8.71 15.35 11.20
N THR A 648 -8.11 15.69 10.05
CA THR A 648 -8.73 15.61 8.72
C THR A 648 -9.31 14.22 8.45
N GLN A 649 -8.62 13.16 8.87
CA GLN A 649 -8.99 11.76 8.68
C GLN A 649 -9.95 11.21 9.75
N ASP A 650 -10.59 12.03 10.57
CA ASP A 650 -11.51 11.59 11.66
C ASP A 650 -12.83 11.03 11.10
N GLN A 651 -12.76 9.93 10.35
CA GLN A 651 -13.93 9.20 9.87
C GLN A 651 -14.44 8.22 10.94
N ARG A 652 -15.57 8.55 11.55
CA ARG A 652 -16.10 7.85 12.73
C ARG A 652 -16.43 6.39 12.49
N ASN A 653 -16.97 6.06 11.35
CA ASN A 653 -17.36 4.71 11.01
C ASN A 653 -17.18 4.48 9.51
N SER A 654 -16.58 3.36 9.17
CA SER A 654 -16.56 2.83 7.81
C SER A 654 -16.90 1.36 7.80
N PHE A 655 -17.61 0.93 6.79
CA PHE A 655 -17.96 -0.48 6.58
C PHE A 655 -17.71 -0.82 5.10
N ARG A 656 -17.07 -1.94 4.86
CA ARG A 656 -16.84 -2.47 3.52
C ARG A 656 -17.13 -3.95 3.49
N GLY A 657 -17.72 -4.41 2.41
CA GLY A 657 -18.04 -5.82 2.27
C GLY A 657 -18.05 -6.26 0.82
N ARG A 658 -17.67 -7.49 0.60
CA ARG A 658 -17.77 -8.17 -0.68
C ARG A 658 -18.28 -9.58 -0.50
N VAL A 659 -19.19 -9.98 -1.36
CA VAL A 659 -19.65 -11.36 -1.51
C VAL A 659 -19.46 -11.77 -2.96
N ARG A 660 -18.76 -12.88 -3.18
CA ARG A 660 -18.52 -13.49 -4.49
C ARG A 660 -19.13 -14.90 -4.52
N VAL A 661 -19.84 -15.17 -5.59
CA VAL A 661 -20.50 -16.47 -5.82
C VAL A 661 -20.00 -17.07 -7.11
N GLN A 662 -19.40 -18.24 -7.05
CA GLN A 662 -19.05 -19.05 -8.22
C GLN A 662 -20.33 -19.77 -8.71
N ALA A 663 -21.12 -19.08 -9.55
CA ALA A 663 -22.44 -19.55 -10.00
C ALA A 663 -22.33 -20.80 -10.92
N HIS A 664 -21.23 -20.93 -11.65
CA HIS A 664 -20.91 -22.07 -12.52
C HIS A 664 -19.38 -22.25 -12.56
N ARG A 665 -18.87 -23.39 -13.01
CA ARG A 665 -17.41 -23.64 -13.13
C ARG A 665 -16.67 -22.56 -13.91
N ARG A 666 -17.34 -21.86 -14.82
CA ARG A 666 -16.78 -20.81 -15.67
C ARG A 666 -17.31 -19.41 -15.40
N MET A 667 -18.25 -19.25 -14.45
CA MET A 667 -18.94 -17.96 -14.23
C MET A 667 -18.97 -17.63 -12.76
N TRP A 668 -18.66 -16.39 -12.41
CA TRP A 668 -18.82 -15.86 -11.07
C TRP A 668 -19.53 -14.50 -11.09
N LEU A 669 -20.12 -14.16 -9.96
CA LEU A 669 -20.75 -12.87 -9.68
C LEU A 669 -20.21 -12.36 -8.35
N ALA A 670 -20.07 -11.04 -8.22
CA ALA A 670 -19.74 -10.40 -6.95
C ALA A 670 -20.56 -9.13 -6.72
N LEU A 671 -20.84 -8.84 -5.46
CA LEU A 671 -21.40 -7.58 -4.99
C LEU A 671 -20.46 -7.01 -3.95
N GLU A 672 -20.20 -5.71 -4.05
CA GLU A 672 -19.42 -4.93 -3.10
C GLU A 672 -20.27 -3.83 -2.49
N SER A 673 -19.95 -3.44 -1.25
CA SER A 673 -20.59 -2.33 -0.55
C SER A 673 -19.56 -1.54 0.21
N ASP A 674 -19.68 -0.23 0.16
CA ASP A 674 -18.90 0.72 0.93
C ASP A 674 -19.84 1.70 1.65
N TYR A 675 -19.59 1.95 2.95
CA TYR A 675 -20.29 2.94 3.75
C TYR A 675 -19.30 3.74 4.58
N ASN A 676 -19.43 5.05 4.55
CA ASN A 676 -18.59 6.00 5.26
C ASN A 676 -19.44 7.05 5.98
N SER A 677 -19.12 7.34 7.24
CA SER A 677 -19.90 8.29 8.08
C SER A 677 -19.61 9.77 7.81
N GLY A 678 -18.73 10.06 6.86
CA GLY A 678 -18.31 11.40 6.47
C GLY A 678 -17.14 11.95 7.27
N LEU A 679 -16.34 12.79 6.61
CA LEU A 679 -15.16 13.47 7.15
C LEU A 679 -15.54 14.81 7.79
N PRO A 680 -14.67 15.42 8.64
CA PRO A 680 -14.83 16.78 9.15
C PRO A 680 -14.84 17.80 8.03
N VAL A 681 -15.57 18.90 8.23
CA VAL A 681 -15.67 20.04 7.32
C VAL A 681 -15.21 21.28 8.07
N ASP A 682 -14.54 22.21 7.42
CA ASP A 682 -14.25 23.52 7.97
C ASP A 682 -15.56 24.31 8.11
N LEU A 683 -15.81 24.79 9.34
CA LEU A 683 -17.02 25.54 9.68
C LEU A 683 -16.90 27.06 9.42
N ASN A 684 -15.69 27.57 9.17
CA ASN A 684 -15.47 29.00 8.90
C ASN A 684 -15.86 29.44 7.48
N VAL A 685 -16.52 28.59 6.72
CA VAL A 685 -16.99 28.95 5.39
C VAL A 685 -18.14 29.96 5.49
N ALA A 686 -17.77 31.23 5.47
CA ALA A 686 -18.65 32.33 5.84
C ALA A 686 -19.69 32.70 4.79
N ASP A 687 -19.58 32.28 3.52
CA ASP A 687 -20.46 32.73 2.44
C ASP A 687 -21.17 31.58 1.72
N MET A 688 -22.38 31.26 2.20
CA MET A 688 -23.23 30.23 1.57
C MET A 688 -23.63 30.57 0.12
N ALA A 689 -23.60 31.84 -0.29
CA ALA A 689 -23.87 32.22 -1.67
C ALA A 689 -22.70 31.86 -2.57
N PHE A 690 -21.49 32.12 -2.11
CA PHE A 690 -20.24 31.71 -2.78
C PHE A 690 -20.17 30.18 -2.91
N LEU A 691 -20.40 29.43 -1.82
CA LEU A 691 -20.39 27.97 -1.85
C LEU A 691 -21.41 27.40 -2.84
N ARG A 692 -22.60 28.02 -2.89
CA ARG A 692 -23.65 27.60 -3.83
C ARG A 692 -23.24 27.85 -5.27
N GLN A 693 -22.54 28.94 -5.54
CA GLN A 693 -21.99 29.24 -6.85
C GLN A 693 -20.86 28.29 -7.23
N GLN A 694 -20.01 27.94 -6.26
CA GLN A 694 -18.82 27.11 -6.48
C GLN A 694 -19.16 25.62 -6.63
N TYR A 695 -20.08 25.09 -5.83
CA TYR A 695 -20.31 23.64 -5.73
C TYR A 695 -21.75 23.23 -6.11
N GLY A 696 -22.70 24.17 -6.11
CA GLY A 696 -24.10 23.87 -6.38
C GLY A 696 -24.89 23.30 -5.19
N ALA A 697 -26.23 23.34 -5.29
CA ALA A 697 -27.14 22.94 -4.22
C ALA A 697 -27.07 21.42 -3.91
N ALA A 698 -26.82 20.59 -4.92
CA ALA A 698 -26.80 19.14 -4.78
C ALA A 698 -25.66 18.71 -3.84
N ILE A 699 -24.45 19.19 -4.06
CA ILE A 699 -23.28 18.90 -3.22
C ILE A 699 -23.49 19.46 -1.81
N LEU A 700 -23.94 20.71 -1.67
CA LEU A 700 -24.19 21.32 -0.36
C LEU A 700 -25.24 20.56 0.46
N SER A 701 -26.21 19.91 -0.19
CA SER A 701 -27.19 19.05 0.49
C SER A 701 -26.54 17.83 1.16
N LYS A 702 -25.32 17.46 0.77
CA LYS A 702 -24.55 16.34 1.32
C LYS A 702 -23.65 16.76 2.48
N VAL A 703 -23.66 18.03 2.87
CA VAL A 703 -22.91 18.56 4.02
C VAL A 703 -23.86 18.81 5.18
N ASN A 704 -23.41 18.48 6.37
CA ASN A 704 -24.10 18.84 7.61
C ASN A 704 -23.27 19.91 8.35
N PHE A 705 -23.53 21.17 8.03
CA PHE A 705 -22.84 22.33 8.60
C PHE A 705 -23.01 22.44 10.11
N GLU A 706 -24.15 22.02 10.68
CA GLU A 706 -24.38 22.04 12.13
C GLU A 706 -23.45 21.09 12.87
N ARG A 707 -23.11 19.94 12.27
CA ARG A 707 -22.23 18.95 12.84
C ARG A 707 -20.77 19.08 12.37
N GLY A 708 -20.51 19.98 11.43
CA GLY A 708 -19.19 20.13 10.82
C GLY A 708 -18.68 18.87 10.13
N ARG A 709 -19.56 18.18 9.37
CA ARG A 709 -19.21 16.94 8.70
C ARG A 709 -19.95 16.76 7.39
N VAL A 710 -19.31 16.05 6.46
CA VAL A 710 -19.99 15.46 5.30
C VAL A 710 -21.04 14.46 5.81
N ARG A 711 -22.19 14.39 5.14
CA ARG A 711 -23.23 13.38 5.46
C ARG A 711 -22.74 11.98 5.06
N PRO A 712 -23.23 10.92 5.73
CA PRO A 712 -22.85 9.56 5.38
C PRO A 712 -23.09 9.25 3.90
N SER A 713 -22.13 8.55 3.31
CA SER A 713 -22.15 8.04 1.94
C SER A 713 -22.27 6.52 1.91
N ALA A 714 -22.86 5.98 0.85
CA ALA A 714 -22.91 4.55 0.60
C ALA A 714 -22.85 4.27 -0.91
N SER A 715 -22.01 3.33 -1.31
CA SER A 715 -21.85 2.83 -2.67
C SER A 715 -22.06 1.33 -2.73
N PHE A 716 -22.57 0.85 -3.87
CA PHE A 716 -22.69 -0.55 -4.17
C PHE A 716 -22.18 -0.82 -5.57
N ASP A 717 -21.34 -1.81 -5.72
CA ASP A 717 -20.73 -2.20 -6.99
C ASP A 717 -21.09 -3.65 -7.31
N ALA A 718 -21.16 -3.98 -8.60
CA ALA A 718 -21.46 -5.32 -9.05
C ALA A 718 -20.46 -5.74 -10.14
N SER A 719 -19.98 -6.98 -10.05
CA SER A 719 -19.04 -7.56 -10.99
C SER A 719 -19.52 -8.93 -11.47
N ALA A 720 -19.24 -9.25 -12.72
CA ALA A 720 -19.49 -10.56 -13.30
C ALA A 720 -18.30 -10.98 -14.18
N GLY A 721 -17.86 -12.22 -14.02
CA GLY A 721 -16.77 -12.76 -14.83
C GLY A 721 -17.07 -14.10 -15.43
N VAL A 722 -16.53 -14.36 -16.64
CA VAL A 722 -16.66 -15.62 -17.35
C VAL A 722 -15.32 -16.08 -17.92
N SER A 723 -14.98 -17.35 -17.69
CA SER A 723 -13.84 -18.01 -18.35
C SER A 723 -14.29 -18.55 -19.70
N LEU A 724 -13.91 -17.85 -20.77
CA LEU A 724 -14.23 -18.22 -22.15
C LEU A 724 -13.44 -19.45 -22.59
N TYR A 725 -12.18 -19.52 -22.15
CA TYR A 725 -11.27 -20.63 -22.45
C TYR A 725 -10.39 -20.91 -21.24
N GLN A 726 -10.17 -22.18 -20.92
CA GLN A 726 -9.25 -22.60 -19.89
C GLN A 726 -8.77 -24.03 -20.15
N VAL A 727 -7.50 -24.17 -20.45
CA VAL A 727 -6.80 -25.44 -20.65
C VAL A 727 -5.40 -25.31 -20.07
N ASP A 728 -5.06 -26.12 -19.09
CA ASP A 728 -3.83 -26.03 -18.32
C ASP A 728 -3.62 -24.61 -17.77
N ARG A 729 -2.54 -23.94 -18.22
CA ARG A 729 -2.21 -22.56 -17.85
C ARG A 729 -2.77 -21.51 -18.80
N LYS A 730 -3.29 -21.92 -19.95
CA LYS A 730 -3.86 -21.02 -20.95
C LYS A 730 -5.28 -20.67 -20.57
N SER A 731 -5.55 -19.40 -20.44
CA SER A 731 -6.90 -18.93 -20.11
C SER A 731 -7.25 -17.67 -20.88
N VAL A 732 -8.55 -17.51 -21.15
CA VAL A 732 -9.15 -16.26 -21.63
C VAL A 732 -10.36 -16.00 -20.75
N ARG A 733 -10.41 -14.83 -20.11
CA ARG A 733 -11.49 -14.43 -19.20
C ARG A 733 -12.04 -13.08 -19.64
N LEU A 734 -13.35 -12.92 -19.54
CA LEU A 734 -14.05 -11.66 -19.73
C LEU A 734 -14.70 -11.29 -18.40
N GLN A 735 -14.56 -10.03 -17.99
CA GLN A 735 -15.18 -9.46 -16.79
C GLN A 735 -15.91 -8.17 -17.16
N ALA A 736 -17.03 -7.92 -16.51
CA ALA A 736 -17.76 -6.65 -16.58
C ALA A 736 -18.06 -6.16 -15.17
N ASP A 737 -17.86 -4.87 -14.95
CA ASP A 737 -18.00 -4.20 -13.66
C ASP A 737 -18.93 -3.01 -13.80
N VAL A 738 -19.74 -2.79 -12.78
CA VAL A 738 -20.61 -1.61 -12.61
C VAL A 738 -20.28 -1.01 -11.25
N PHE A 739 -19.78 0.20 -11.24
CA PHE A 739 -19.46 0.94 -10.02
C PHE A 739 -20.59 1.94 -9.71
N ASN A 740 -20.85 2.18 -8.43
CA ASN A 740 -21.92 3.03 -7.94
C ASN A 740 -23.26 2.69 -8.61
N LEU A 741 -23.69 1.43 -8.48
CA LEU A 741 -24.86 0.83 -9.15
C LEU A 741 -26.13 1.67 -9.06
N PHE A 742 -26.34 2.37 -7.95
CA PHE A 742 -27.53 3.20 -7.70
C PHE A 742 -27.36 4.67 -8.08
N ASP A 743 -26.22 5.03 -8.71
CA ASP A 743 -25.92 6.40 -9.18
C ASP A 743 -26.07 7.47 -8.08
N ARG A 744 -25.56 7.19 -6.90
CA ARG A 744 -25.64 8.10 -5.77
C ARG A 744 -24.57 9.17 -5.84
N LEU A 745 -24.96 10.42 -5.62
CA LEU A 745 -24.00 11.49 -5.36
C LEU A 745 -23.43 11.28 -3.96
N ASN A 746 -22.17 10.90 -3.89
CA ASN A 746 -21.40 10.71 -2.67
C ASN A 746 -20.27 11.74 -2.61
N VAL A 747 -20.28 12.58 -1.59
CA VAL A 747 -19.19 13.51 -1.28
C VAL A 747 -18.22 12.75 -0.38
N ILE A 748 -16.97 12.67 -0.78
CA ILE A 748 -15.86 12.05 0.00
C ILE A 748 -15.40 13.06 1.04
N ASP A 749 -15.03 14.26 0.58
CA ASP A 749 -14.56 15.36 1.39
C ASP A 749 -15.19 16.68 0.88
N PHE A 750 -15.32 17.67 1.76
CA PHE A 750 -15.85 18.98 1.42
C PHE A 750 -15.15 20.07 2.22
N THR A 751 -14.34 20.89 1.55
CA THR A 751 -13.58 21.98 2.16
C THR A 751 -13.11 21.62 3.57
N GLY A 752 -12.40 20.50 3.69
CA GLY A 752 -11.84 20.06 4.96
C GLY A 752 -10.84 21.08 5.50
N VAL A 753 -10.49 20.98 6.76
CA VAL A 753 -9.60 21.96 7.42
C VAL A 753 -8.29 22.17 6.65
N LEU A 754 -7.81 21.14 5.94
CA LEU A 754 -6.55 21.14 5.19
C LEU A 754 -6.65 20.43 3.85
N SER A 755 -7.84 19.96 3.48
CA SER A 755 -8.12 19.20 2.26
C SER A 755 -9.14 19.89 1.37
N GLY A 756 -9.14 19.55 0.09
CA GLY A 756 -10.08 20.08 -0.88
C GLY A 756 -11.46 19.42 -0.84
N THR A 757 -12.27 19.71 -1.86
CA THR A 757 -13.54 19.03 -2.10
C THR A 757 -13.36 17.89 -3.09
N ALA A 758 -14.00 16.74 -2.86
CA ALA A 758 -13.95 15.60 -3.76
C ALA A 758 -15.25 14.79 -3.77
N LEU A 759 -15.62 14.35 -4.95
CA LEU A 759 -16.82 13.55 -5.22
C LEU A 759 -16.44 12.18 -5.78
N GLN A 760 -17.04 11.14 -5.23
CA GLN A 760 -16.99 9.83 -5.87
C GLN A 760 -17.65 9.90 -7.26
N ALA A 761 -17.14 9.12 -8.21
CA ALA A 761 -17.75 9.03 -9.53
C ALA A 761 -19.20 8.57 -9.43
N GLY A 762 -20.06 9.12 -10.29
CA GLY A 762 -21.39 8.60 -10.55
C GLY A 762 -21.31 7.17 -11.12
N ARG A 763 -22.46 6.56 -11.42
CA ARG A 763 -22.47 5.20 -11.98
C ARG A 763 -21.61 5.12 -13.24
N ASN A 764 -20.68 4.17 -13.24
CA ASN A 764 -19.78 3.94 -14.35
C ASN A 764 -19.56 2.43 -14.59
N PHE A 765 -19.03 2.09 -15.76
CA PHE A 765 -18.91 0.73 -16.24
C PHE A 765 -17.49 0.46 -16.75
N ALA A 766 -17.03 -0.77 -16.57
CA ALA A 766 -15.81 -1.24 -17.20
C ALA A 766 -15.98 -2.68 -17.72
N VAL A 767 -15.27 -3.00 -18.80
CA VAL A 767 -15.16 -4.36 -19.34
C VAL A 767 -13.70 -4.68 -19.53
N ARG A 768 -13.27 -5.84 -19.00
CA ARG A 768 -11.89 -6.30 -19.04
C ARG A 768 -11.77 -7.67 -19.69
N LEU A 769 -10.80 -7.80 -20.59
CA LEU A 769 -10.39 -9.07 -21.18
C LEU A 769 -8.99 -9.42 -20.67
N ASN A 770 -8.85 -10.62 -20.09
CA ASN A 770 -7.58 -11.17 -19.62
C ASN A 770 -7.24 -12.42 -20.39
N ALA A 771 -5.98 -12.56 -20.81
CA ALA A 771 -5.46 -13.76 -21.44
C ALA A 771 -4.11 -14.16 -20.83
N SER A 772 -3.89 -15.48 -20.66
CA SER A 772 -2.62 -16.05 -20.21
C SER A 772 -2.24 -17.27 -21.05
N PHE A 773 -0.94 -17.51 -21.24
CA PHE A 773 -0.41 -18.64 -22.02
C PHE A 773 0.92 -19.19 -21.48
#